data_2ffc08b97a7a9e9653c0abb040701a95
#
_entry.id   2ffc08b97a7a9e9653c0abb040701a95
#
_cell.length_a   1.000
_cell.length_b   1.000
_cell.length_c   1.000
_cell.angle_alpha   90.00
_cell.angle_beta   90.00
_cell.angle_gamma   90.00
#
_symmetry.space_group_name_H-M   'P 1'
#
loop_
_entity.id
_entity.type
_entity.pdbx_description
1 polymer ?
#
loop_
_entity_poly.entity_id
_entity_poly.type
_entity_poly.pdbx_seq_one_letter_code
_entity_poly.pdbx_strand_id
1 'polypeptide(L)'
;MKHRLLALLLGSFLLLGLPAACADTPTMTVLMYMCGTDLQSDCVNDLYEMCAADIPDNVTVVVQAGGASQWDDSRLRANHINRFTIADYDFSDVEVCAWQSMGAQNTLEDYLTWATSTYPADRYMLIFWNHGGGSTSGVCFDETADYDGLTIHEINDALYNFTEANPDFHLDLIGFDACLMATYEAAAHMQYYADFMVASEELEPSLGWNYAWLNALGENPALDAQGIGVAIADAYMEACLDENPDDYLSMSVLYLPAMDYLVSTMETYASYLSQALDAGQLSTFSRARQRMYAFGDFDSATSDMVDMMALIDGTRTIAPQTADVLQTAYERVVRYNVGTRKFDYLTGMSVYFPSGSYEGDGCQETIPRMTEFTRGYTELRSGGNYVFSAQVPQQVTTSSVFTGNLTDAFFPPASTFTTSETPLTVEADAVDLPDVVPTFTSMNDAFFTGSLIPDDSAMDDWLDMDDDSAYMCSMMLSQDELNNLSMVEGLLYLDGSDDEDTFYIEMGAMQNAAIDWESGEIISQFDGTWPMLDDQIVMMYDQLVNGGMRRSVIPVRCNDVEGYLLVIRRSYSSGWTIVGFTQGYDDAGLPVRGSTPLTEGDVVTPIYNVLYEDEDGELQEMTMDGDPIVAGKDGSIDFGFYSLEGSDATYLYCFCLTDIYGEIQLSDFINFEL
;
A
#
# COMPACT_ATOMS: atom_id res chain seq x y z
N MET A 1 -61.15 -7.45 51.73
CA MET A 1 -59.73 -7.11 51.52
C MET A 1 -58.81 -8.33 51.38
N LYS A 2 -59.07 -9.46 52.12
CA LYS A 2 -58.17 -10.66 52.04
C LYS A 2 -58.21 -11.40 50.69
N HIS A 3 -59.28 -11.37 49.93
CA HIS A 3 -59.37 -12.05 48.61
C HIS A 3 -58.81 -11.25 47.45
N ARG A 4 -58.60 -9.93 47.60
CA ARG A 4 -57.94 -9.12 46.55
C ARG A 4 -56.38 -9.17 46.62
N LEU A 5 -55.82 -9.46 47.81
CA LEU A 5 -54.40 -9.64 48.01
C LEU A 5 -53.88 -10.98 47.45
N LEU A 6 -54.78 -12.03 47.52
CA LEU A 6 -54.40 -13.35 47.00
C LEU A 6 -54.38 -13.41 45.47
N ALA A 7 -55.26 -12.63 44.81
CA ALA A 7 -55.28 -12.54 43.35
C ALA A 7 -54.07 -11.75 42.78
N LEU A 8 -53.53 -10.77 43.50
CA LEU A 8 -52.31 -10.02 43.11
C LEU A 8 -51.07 -10.85 43.34
N LEU A 9 -51.00 -11.73 44.33
CA LEU A 9 -49.85 -12.62 44.56
C LEU A 9 -49.80 -13.79 43.53
N LEU A 10 -50.95 -14.32 43.10
CA LEU A 10 -51.00 -15.35 42.07
C LEU A 10 -50.74 -14.78 40.67
N GLY A 11 -51.11 -13.53 40.38
CA GLY A 11 -50.77 -12.85 39.12
C GLY A 11 -49.29 -12.51 38.98
N SER A 12 -48.57 -12.29 40.10
CA SER A 12 -47.12 -12.02 40.08
C SER A 12 -46.26 -13.28 39.94
N PHE A 13 -46.77 -14.45 40.25
CA PHE A 13 -46.06 -15.73 40.08
C PHE A 13 -46.23 -16.33 38.69
N LEU A 14 -47.24 -15.91 37.91
CA LEU A 14 -47.44 -16.37 36.52
C LEU A 14 -46.64 -15.57 35.48
N LEU A 15 -45.98 -14.47 35.89
CA LEU A 15 -45.10 -13.64 35.02
C LEU A 15 -43.62 -13.98 35.17
N LEU A 16 -43.26 -14.94 36.02
CA LEU A 16 -41.88 -15.33 36.30
C LEU A 16 -41.46 -16.69 35.71
N GLY A 17 -42.19 -17.19 34.73
CA GLY A 17 -41.96 -18.54 34.24
C GLY A 17 -42.13 -18.74 32.73
N LEU A 18 -41.82 -17.74 31.92
CA LEU A 18 -41.39 -18.02 30.54
C LEU A 18 -39.91 -18.32 30.61
N PRO A 19 -39.44 -19.54 30.24
CA PRO A 19 -38.05 -19.70 29.95
C PRO A 19 -37.74 -18.67 28.86
N ALA A 20 -36.76 -17.78 29.09
CA ALA A 20 -36.10 -17.13 27.98
C ALA A 20 -35.69 -18.30 27.06
N ALA A 21 -36.31 -18.42 25.90
CA ALA A 21 -35.73 -19.26 24.86
C ALA A 21 -34.30 -18.72 24.71
N CYS A 22 -33.31 -19.50 25.14
CA CYS A 22 -31.97 -19.28 24.66
C CYS A 22 -32.15 -19.35 23.15
N ALA A 23 -32.04 -18.23 22.46
CA ALA A 23 -31.81 -18.28 21.02
C ALA A 23 -30.53 -19.12 20.84
N ASP A 24 -30.62 -20.17 20.07
CA ASP A 24 -29.43 -20.95 19.72
C ASP A 24 -28.43 -19.96 19.11
N THR A 25 -27.18 -20.05 19.51
CA THR A 25 -26.10 -19.22 18.93
C THR A 25 -26.06 -19.51 17.42
N PRO A 26 -26.09 -18.48 16.55
CA PRO A 26 -26.02 -18.70 15.10
C PRO A 26 -24.81 -19.54 14.72
N THR A 27 -25.01 -20.45 13.79
CA THR A 27 -23.88 -21.21 13.21
C THR A 27 -23.09 -20.35 12.24
N MET A 28 -21.77 -20.56 12.15
CA MET A 28 -20.90 -19.84 11.25
C MET A 28 -19.98 -20.79 10.49
N THR A 29 -19.81 -20.56 9.20
CA THR A 29 -18.79 -21.22 8.39
C THR A 29 -17.76 -20.21 7.94
N VAL A 30 -16.50 -20.42 8.35
CA VAL A 30 -15.32 -19.68 7.88
C VAL A 30 -14.74 -20.41 6.69
N LEU A 31 -14.81 -19.80 5.52
CA LEU A 31 -14.34 -20.34 4.24
C LEU A 31 -12.92 -19.84 3.99
N MET A 32 -11.92 -20.73 4.06
CA MET A 32 -10.52 -20.44 3.81
C MET A 32 -10.13 -20.88 2.39
N TYR A 33 -9.73 -19.94 1.55
CA TYR A 33 -9.23 -20.18 0.19
C TYR A 33 -7.72 -19.91 0.17
N MET A 34 -6.90 -20.98 0.35
CA MET A 34 -5.48 -20.89 0.62
C MET A 34 -4.66 -21.37 -0.58
N CYS A 35 -4.06 -20.43 -1.31
CA CYS A 35 -3.13 -20.72 -2.40
C CYS A 35 -1.70 -20.78 -1.84
N GLY A 36 -1.09 -21.97 -1.77
CA GLY A 36 0.19 -22.16 -1.07
C GLY A 36 1.38 -21.54 -1.79
N THR A 37 1.49 -21.74 -3.09
CA THR A 37 2.58 -21.24 -3.94
C THR A 37 3.96 -21.49 -3.28
N ASP A 38 4.90 -20.57 -3.37
CA ASP A 38 6.17 -20.52 -2.66
C ASP A 38 6.00 -20.28 -1.14
N LEU A 39 4.84 -19.73 -0.70
CA LEU A 39 4.47 -19.51 0.70
C LEU A 39 3.89 -20.75 1.39
N GLN A 40 4.04 -21.95 0.81
CA GLN A 40 3.43 -23.16 1.33
C GLN A 40 3.86 -23.51 2.77
N SER A 41 5.06 -23.13 3.19
CA SER A 41 5.54 -23.32 4.58
C SER A 41 4.74 -22.46 5.56
N ASP A 42 4.48 -21.20 5.21
CA ASP A 42 3.70 -20.25 6.02
C ASP A 42 2.24 -20.67 6.04
N CYS A 43 1.69 -21.10 4.89
CA CYS A 43 0.36 -21.69 4.82
C CYS A 43 0.19 -22.87 5.80
N VAL A 44 1.17 -23.77 5.90
CA VAL A 44 1.15 -24.88 6.85
C VAL A 44 1.25 -24.39 8.30
N ASN A 45 2.04 -23.37 8.58
CA ASN A 45 2.13 -22.75 9.90
C ASN A 45 0.77 -22.19 10.34
N ASP A 46 0.09 -21.46 9.47
CA ASP A 46 -1.24 -20.90 9.72
C ASP A 46 -2.30 -21.96 9.93
N LEU A 47 -2.22 -23.08 9.20
CA LEU A 47 -3.08 -24.24 9.46
C LEU A 47 -2.85 -24.80 10.87
N TYR A 48 -1.61 -24.81 11.36
CA TYR A 48 -1.32 -25.22 12.75
C TYR A 48 -1.81 -24.19 13.77
N GLU A 49 -1.76 -22.90 13.47
CA GLU A 49 -2.37 -21.85 14.32
C GLU A 49 -3.87 -22.04 14.43
N MET A 50 -4.56 -22.28 13.29
CA MET A 50 -6.00 -22.60 13.30
C MET A 50 -6.29 -23.87 14.13
N CYS A 51 -5.44 -24.90 14.02
CA CYS A 51 -5.57 -26.10 14.83
C CYS A 51 -5.32 -25.83 16.34
N ALA A 52 -4.52 -24.84 16.68
CA ALA A 52 -4.25 -24.48 18.07
C ALA A 52 -5.36 -23.62 18.71
N ALA A 53 -6.22 -23.02 17.91
CA ALA A 53 -7.29 -22.16 18.39
C ALA A 53 -8.44 -22.95 19.04
N ASP A 54 -9.09 -22.33 20.03
CA ASP A 54 -10.29 -22.88 20.70
C ASP A 54 -11.56 -22.50 19.90
N ILE A 55 -11.79 -23.24 18.80
CA ILE A 55 -12.91 -23.02 17.89
C ILE A 55 -14.21 -23.51 18.53
N PRO A 56 -15.25 -22.69 18.73
CA PRO A 56 -16.48 -23.12 19.36
C PRO A 56 -17.32 -24.05 18.48
N ASP A 57 -18.14 -24.91 19.10
CA ASP A 57 -18.93 -25.94 18.42
C ASP A 57 -19.89 -25.43 17.31
N ASN A 58 -20.25 -24.15 17.35
CA ASN A 58 -21.12 -23.53 16.34
C ASN A 58 -20.35 -22.89 15.19
N VAL A 59 -19.02 -23.00 15.15
CA VAL A 59 -18.16 -22.48 14.09
C VAL A 59 -17.48 -23.64 13.38
N THR A 60 -17.50 -23.64 12.06
CA THR A 60 -16.78 -24.60 11.22
C THR A 60 -15.79 -23.85 10.35
N VAL A 61 -14.51 -24.18 10.44
CA VAL A 61 -13.47 -23.69 9.52
C VAL A 61 -13.30 -24.71 8.40
N VAL A 62 -13.58 -24.29 7.17
CA VAL A 62 -13.54 -25.12 5.96
C VAL A 62 -12.43 -24.61 5.07
N VAL A 63 -11.50 -25.46 4.70
CA VAL A 63 -10.30 -25.08 3.95
C VAL A 63 -10.30 -25.73 2.57
N GLN A 64 -9.98 -24.93 1.55
CA GLN A 64 -9.45 -25.41 0.28
C GLN A 64 -8.02 -24.91 0.16
N ALA A 65 -7.05 -25.85 0.06
CA ALA A 65 -5.64 -25.55 -0.14
C ALA A 65 -5.14 -26.14 -1.48
N GLY A 66 -4.41 -25.32 -2.23
CA GLY A 66 -3.87 -25.71 -3.54
C GLY A 66 -2.75 -24.77 -3.99
N GLY A 67 -2.40 -24.80 -5.27
CA GLY A 67 -1.47 -23.85 -5.90
C GLY A 67 0.00 -24.05 -5.54
N ALA A 68 0.38 -25.12 -4.85
CA ALA A 68 1.76 -25.40 -4.48
C ALA A 68 2.31 -26.66 -5.13
N SER A 69 3.56 -26.59 -5.58
CA SER A 69 4.32 -27.71 -6.17
C SER A 69 4.89 -28.67 -5.12
N GLN A 70 4.91 -28.27 -3.84
CA GLN A 70 5.29 -29.05 -2.67
C GLN A 70 4.52 -28.57 -1.43
N TRP A 71 4.51 -29.35 -0.38
CA TRP A 71 3.96 -29.00 0.93
C TRP A 71 4.85 -29.55 2.04
N ASP A 72 5.04 -28.80 3.09
CA ASP A 72 5.77 -29.24 4.28
C ASP A 72 4.95 -30.19 5.16
N ASP A 73 3.65 -30.28 4.95
CA ASP A 73 2.79 -31.26 5.59
C ASP A 73 2.40 -32.39 4.63
N SER A 74 2.72 -33.61 4.99
CA SER A 74 2.47 -34.81 4.17
C SER A 74 0.99 -35.17 3.98
N ARG A 75 0.07 -34.56 4.71
CA ARG A 75 -1.37 -34.70 4.54
C ARG A 75 -1.87 -33.97 3.31
N LEU A 76 -1.18 -32.88 2.93
CA LEU A 76 -1.48 -32.11 1.72
C LEU A 76 -0.75 -32.68 0.51
N ARG A 77 -1.44 -32.73 -0.61
CA ARG A 77 -0.89 -33.27 -1.85
C ARG A 77 -0.57 -32.14 -2.82
N ALA A 78 0.69 -32.06 -3.21
CA ALA A 78 1.19 -31.13 -4.20
C ALA A 78 0.49 -31.28 -5.56
N ASN A 79 0.33 -30.18 -6.31
CA ASN A 79 -0.34 -30.13 -7.60
C ASN A 79 -1.78 -30.71 -7.59
N HIS A 80 -2.50 -30.54 -6.50
CA HIS A 80 -3.88 -30.97 -6.31
C HIS A 80 -4.63 -29.94 -5.44
N ILE A 81 -5.95 -29.95 -5.56
CA ILE A 81 -6.82 -29.28 -4.59
C ILE A 81 -7.00 -30.21 -3.37
N ASN A 82 -6.81 -29.67 -2.19
CA ASN A 82 -6.99 -30.35 -0.91
C ASN A 82 -8.12 -29.67 -0.14
N ARG A 83 -9.18 -30.41 0.23
CA ARG A 83 -10.35 -29.92 0.94
C ARG A 83 -10.49 -30.61 2.29
N PHE A 84 -10.68 -29.85 3.36
CA PHE A 84 -10.78 -30.38 4.72
C PHE A 84 -11.42 -29.36 5.65
N THR A 85 -11.62 -29.76 6.91
CA THR A 85 -12.03 -28.87 8.00
C THR A 85 -11.00 -28.91 9.11
N ILE A 86 -10.93 -27.80 9.86
CA ILE A 86 -10.21 -27.73 11.13
C ILE A 86 -11.19 -28.19 12.22
N ALA A 87 -10.87 -29.26 12.93
CA ALA A 87 -11.69 -29.79 14.00
C ALA A 87 -10.83 -30.56 15.03
N ASP A 88 -11.24 -30.54 16.30
CA ASP A 88 -10.56 -31.27 17.36
C ASP A 88 -9.04 -30.99 17.48
N TYR A 89 -8.65 -29.74 17.25
CA TYR A 89 -7.25 -29.29 17.25
C TYR A 89 -6.36 -29.95 16.17
N ASP A 90 -6.98 -30.39 15.07
CA ASP A 90 -6.27 -31.01 13.96
C ASP A 90 -7.01 -30.76 12.64
N PHE A 91 -6.34 -31.06 11.52
CA PHE A 91 -6.97 -31.25 10.24
C PHE A 91 -6.67 -32.66 9.73
N SER A 92 -7.67 -33.47 9.66
CA SER A 92 -7.63 -34.83 9.16
C SER A 92 -8.68 -35.04 8.08
N ASP A 93 -8.74 -36.21 7.48
CA ASP A 93 -9.72 -36.55 6.44
C ASP A 93 -9.64 -35.62 5.20
N VAL A 94 -8.40 -35.25 4.80
CA VAL A 94 -8.15 -34.42 3.62
C VAL A 94 -8.68 -35.11 2.37
N GLU A 95 -9.68 -34.50 1.74
CA GLU A 95 -10.16 -34.90 0.43
C GLU A 95 -9.24 -34.32 -0.65
N VAL A 96 -8.54 -35.19 -1.36
CA VAL A 96 -7.67 -34.82 -2.47
C VAL A 96 -8.47 -34.81 -3.77
N CYS A 97 -8.70 -33.62 -4.31
CA CYS A 97 -9.40 -33.41 -5.56
C CYS A 97 -8.43 -33.33 -6.76
N ALA A 98 -8.97 -33.34 -7.98
CA ALA A 98 -8.14 -33.11 -9.17
C ALA A 98 -7.51 -31.71 -9.13
N TRP A 99 -6.39 -31.55 -9.84
CA TRP A 99 -5.76 -30.27 -10.03
C TRP A 99 -6.70 -29.26 -10.73
N GLN A 100 -6.74 -28.06 -10.21
CA GLN A 100 -7.34 -26.86 -10.80
C GLN A 100 -6.45 -25.67 -10.42
N SER A 101 -6.36 -24.64 -11.27
CA SER A 101 -5.68 -23.40 -10.88
C SER A 101 -6.42 -22.73 -9.73
N MET A 102 -5.71 -22.38 -8.66
CA MET A 102 -6.25 -21.57 -7.56
C MET A 102 -6.47 -20.11 -7.99
N GLY A 103 -5.82 -19.64 -9.05
CA GLY A 103 -6.07 -18.35 -9.68
C GLY A 103 -7.28 -18.30 -10.62
N ALA A 104 -7.99 -19.41 -10.84
CA ALA A 104 -9.08 -19.42 -11.79
C ALA A 104 -10.45 -19.19 -11.12
N GLN A 105 -11.27 -18.31 -11.71
CA GLN A 105 -12.65 -17.99 -11.29
C GLN A 105 -13.49 -19.23 -10.97
N ASN A 106 -13.50 -20.23 -11.87
CA ASN A 106 -14.31 -21.42 -11.72
C ASN A 106 -13.89 -22.30 -10.53
N THR A 107 -12.63 -22.26 -10.12
CA THR A 107 -12.14 -22.99 -8.93
C THR A 107 -12.72 -22.37 -7.65
N LEU A 108 -12.84 -21.05 -7.60
CA LEU A 108 -13.51 -20.36 -6.50
C LEU A 108 -15.02 -20.66 -6.47
N GLU A 109 -15.71 -20.65 -7.62
CA GLU A 109 -17.14 -21.02 -7.73
C GLU A 109 -17.39 -22.45 -7.26
N ASP A 110 -16.56 -23.41 -7.68
CA ASP A 110 -16.62 -24.80 -7.24
C ASP A 110 -16.41 -24.95 -5.73
N TYR A 111 -15.46 -24.18 -5.18
CA TYR A 111 -15.20 -24.16 -3.74
C TYR A 111 -16.41 -23.65 -2.96
N LEU A 112 -16.94 -22.49 -3.33
CA LEU A 112 -18.14 -21.90 -2.69
C LEU A 112 -19.31 -22.87 -2.73
N THR A 113 -19.57 -23.48 -3.88
CA THR A 113 -20.66 -24.45 -4.06
C THR A 113 -20.47 -25.69 -3.19
N TRP A 114 -19.27 -26.26 -3.16
CA TRP A 114 -18.97 -27.43 -2.33
C TRP A 114 -19.07 -27.12 -0.84
N ALA A 115 -18.41 -26.04 -0.40
CA ALA A 115 -18.30 -25.71 1.01
C ALA A 115 -19.67 -25.34 1.63
N THR A 116 -20.45 -24.47 1.00
CA THR A 116 -21.74 -24.04 1.54
C THR A 116 -22.81 -25.14 1.47
N SER A 117 -22.74 -26.05 0.48
CA SER A 117 -23.65 -27.19 0.41
C SER A 117 -23.32 -28.28 1.43
N THR A 118 -22.03 -28.44 1.79
CA THR A 118 -21.56 -29.45 2.74
C THR A 118 -21.65 -28.95 4.18
N TYR A 119 -21.35 -27.67 4.40
CA TYR A 119 -21.29 -27.02 5.71
C TYR A 119 -22.23 -25.79 5.75
N PRO A 120 -23.55 -25.99 5.64
CA PRO A 120 -24.50 -24.87 5.69
C PRO A 120 -24.52 -24.23 7.07
N ALA A 121 -24.56 -22.89 7.11
CA ALA A 121 -24.58 -22.11 8.34
C ALA A 121 -25.50 -20.89 8.21
N ASP A 122 -25.76 -20.21 9.34
CA ASP A 122 -26.52 -18.94 9.39
C ASP A 122 -25.67 -17.75 8.95
N ARG A 123 -24.33 -17.84 9.10
CA ARG A 123 -23.35 -16.80 8.83
C ARG A 123 -22.17 -17.38 8.05
N TYR A 124 -21.60 -16.58 7.17
CA TYR A 124 -20.43 -16.97 6.36
C TYR A 124 -19.37 -15.89 6.35
N MET A 125 -18.11 -16.32 6.37
CA MET A 125 -16.94 -15.51 6.09
C MET A 125 -16.12 -16.17 4.98
N LEU A 126 -15.50 -15.37 4.11
CA LEU A 126 -14.57 -15.86 3.08
C LEU A 126 -13.23 -15.14 3.25
N ILE A 127 -12.15 -15.91 3.36
CA ILE A 127 -10.80 -15.39 3.53
C ILE A 127 -9.92 -15.96 2.40
N PHE A 128 -9.31 -15.06 1.63
CA PHE A 128 -8.27 -15.38 0.65
C PHE A 128 -6.91 -15.30 1.31
N TRP A 129 -6.05 -16.25 1.01
CA TRP A 129 -4.73 -16.36 1.58
C TRP A 129 -3.67 -16.61 0.50
N ASN A 130 -2.70 -15.71 0.31
CA ASN A 130 -1.51 -15.82 -0.56
C ASN A 130 -0.82 -14.46 -0.69
N HIS A 131 0.01 -14.28 -1.75
CA HIS A 131 0.40 -12.97 -2.24
C HIS A 131 -0.80 -12.17 -2.70
N GLY A 132 -0.69 -10.83 -2.59
CA GLY A 132 -1.65 -9.87 -3.09
C GLY A 132 -0.95 -8.76 -3.88
N GLY A 133 -1.53 -8.37 -5.01
CA GLY A 133 -1.01 -7.33 -5.90
C GLY A 133 -1.97 -6.15 -6.07
N GLY A 134 -2.83 -5.91 -5.07
CA GLY A 134 -3.80 -4.80 -5.09
C GLY A 134 -4.83 -4.90 -6.21
N SER A 135 -5.30 -3.75 -6.66
CA SER A 135 -6.36 -3.65 -7.67
C SER A 135 -5.94 -4.10 -9.06
N THR A 136 -4.65 -4.10 -9.37
CA THR A 136 -4.13 -4.38 -10.71
C THR A 136 -3.89 -5.85 -10.95
N SER A 137 -3.38 -6.55 -9.94
CA SER A 137 -2.94 -7.94 -10.09
C SER A 137 -3.81 -8.94 -9.34
N GLY A 138 -4.56 -8.50 -8.31
CA GLY A 138 -5.46 -9.38 -7.56
C GLY A 138 -4.75 -10.19 -6.48
N VAL A 139 -5.14 -11.47 -6.29
CA VAL A 139 -4.71 -12.34 -5.18
C VAL A 139 -4.67 -13.81 -5.58
N CYS A 140 -4.03 -14.66 -4.79
CA CYS A 140 -4.02 -16.13 -4.98
C CYS A 140 -3.34 -16.58 -6.28
N PHE A 141 -2.06 -16.28 -6.43
CA PHE A 141 -1.24 -16.64 -7.59
C PHE A 141 -0.75 -18.09 -7.49
N ASP A 142 -1.13 -18.92 -8.46
CA ASP A 142 -0.84 -20.36 -8.48
C ASP A 142 0.44 -20.68 -9.27
N GLU A 143 1.53 -21.02 -8.58
CA GLU A 143 2.81 -21.40 -9.22
C GLU A 143 2.68 -22.61 -10.15
N THR A 144 1.69 -23.49 -9.91
CA THR A 144 1.47 -24.68 -10.72
C THR A 144 0.69 -24.38 -12.01
N ALA A 145 0.26 -23.12 -12.18
CA ALA A 145 -0.50 -22.58 -13.31
C ALA A 145 0.14 -21.32 -13.91
N ASP A 146 1.47 -21.28 -13.99
CA ASP A 146 2.23 -20.12 -14.50
C ASP A 146 1.87 -18.80 -13.76
N TYR A 147 1.68 -18.85 -12.45
CA TYR A 147 1.28 -17.74 -11.58
C TYR A 147 -0.06 -17.08 -11.97
N ASP A 148 -1.00 -17.87 -12.53
CA ASP A 148 -2.39 -17.46 -12.72
C ASP A 148 -2.99 -16.99 -11.39
N GLY A 149 -3.49 -15.76 -11.31
CA GLY A 149 -4.02 -15.14 -10.09
C GLY A 149 -5.47 -14.69 -10.25
N LEU A 150 -6.24 -14.74 -9.16
CA LEU A 150 -7.61 -14.22 -9.11
C LEU A 150 -7.58 -12.68 -9.16
N THR A 151 -7.96 -12.12 -10.29
CA THR A 151 -8.21 -10.68 -10.41
C THR A 151 -9.45 -10.28 -9.60
N ILE A 152 -9.56 -9.00 -9.23
CA ILE A 152 -10.77 -8.46 -8.55
C ILE A 152 -12.03 -8.72 -9.38
N HIS A 153 -11.90 -8.66 -10.72
CA HIS A 153 -13.01 -8.93 -11.62
C HIS A 153 -13.46 -10.41 -11.57
N GLU A 154 -12.52 -11.35 -11.56
CA GLU A 154 -12.83 -12.79 -11.46
C GLU A 154 -13.43 -13.16 -10.10
N ILE A 155 -12.96 -12.54 -9.01
CA ILE A 155 -13.60 -12.71 -7.69
C ILE A 155 -15.04 -12.18 -7.73
N ASN A 156 -15.26 -10.98 -8.30
CA ASN A 156 -16.59 -10.41 -8.49
C ASN A 156 -17.50 -11.34 -9.29
N ASP A 157 -17.02 -11.85 -10.42
CA ASP A 157 -17.80 -12.73 -11.29
C ASP A 157 -18.12 -14.08 -10.62
N ALA A 158 -17.16 -14.65 -9.89
CA ALA A 158 -17.39 -15.87 -9.12
C ALA A 158 -18.48 -15.68 -8.05
N LEU A 159 -18.39 -14.60 -7.28
CA LEU A 159 -19.38 -14.25 -6.26
C LEU A 159 -20.74 -13.90 -6.88
N TYR A 160 -20.75 -13.18 -8.00
CA TYR A 160 -21.97 -12.86 -8.74
C TYR A 160 -22.68 -14.13 -9.23
N ASN A 161 -21.96 -15.03 -9.92
CA ASN A 161 -22.51 -16.28 -10.42
C ASN A 161 -23.03 -17.17 -9.29
N PHE A 162 -22.27 -17.21 -8.18
CA PHE A 162 -22.66 -18.01 -7.01
C PHE A 162 -23.90 -17.43 -6.33
N THR A 163 -23.99 -16.12 -6.13
CA THR A 163 -25.14 -15.47 -5.46
C THR A 163 -26.39 -15.46 -6.32
N GLU A 164 -26.26 -15.33 -7.66
CA GLU A 164 -27.41 -15.50 -8.57
C GLU A 164 -28.04 -16.92 -8.44
N ALA A 165 -27.21 -17.95 -8.20
CA ALA A 165 -27.68 -19.30 -7.96
C ALA A 165 -28.19 -19.52 -6.51
N ASN A 166 -27.73 -18.72 -5.57
CA ASN A 166 -27.99 -18.80 -4.13
C ASN A 166 -28.40 -17.43 -3.56
N PRO A 167 -29.60 -16.91 -3.88
CA PRO A 167 -29.97 -15.51 -3.59
C PRO A 167 -30.11 -15.17 -2.10
N ASP A 168 -30.15 -16.18 -1.22
CA ASP A 168 -30.18 -15.99 0.23
C ASP A 168 -28.77 -15.99 0.86
N PHE A 169 -27.71 -16.22 0.04
CA PHE A 169 -26.34 -16.22 0.52
C PHE A 169 -25.80 -14.79 0.63
N HIS A 170 -25.17 -14.52 1.74
CA HIS A 170 -24.45 -13.27 1.99
C HIS A 170 -23.27 -13.54 2.93
N LEU A 171 -22.19 -12.81 2.75
CA LEU A 171 -21.02 -12.87 3.62
C LEU A 171 -21.12 -11.81 4.73
N ASP A 172 -20.89 -12.22 5.95
CA ASP A 172 -20.68 -11.28 7.06
C ASP A 172 -19.37 -10.49 6.85
N LEU A 173 -18.34 -11.20 6.35
CA LEU A 173 -17.01 -10.65 6.16
C LEU A 173 -16.30 -11.33 4.99
N ILE A 174 -15.60 -10.53 4.19
CA ILE A 174 -14.60 -10.98 3.22
C ILE A 174 -13.23 -10.49 3.68
N GLY A 175 -12.23 -11.37 3.71
CA GLY A 175 -10.90 -11.08 4.20
C GLY A 175 -9.83 -11.38 3.15
N PHE A 176 -8.76 -10.61 3.19
CA PHE A 176 -7.58 -10.81 2.36
C PHE A 176 -6.36 -10.86 3.27
N ASP A 177 -5.91 -12.06 3.62
CA ASP A 177 -4.60 -12.32 4.22
C ASP A 177 -3.57 -12.30 3.09
N ALA A 178 -3.31 -11.09 2.61
CA ALA A 178 -2.55 -10.81 1.41
C ALA A 178 -2.21 -9.32 1.30
N CYS A 179 -1.03 -9.02 0.77
CA CYS A 179 -0.52 -7.68 0.58
C CYS A 179 -1.46 -6.78 -0.25
N LEU A 180 -1.54 -5.48 0.06
CA LEU A 180 -2.08 -4.42 -0.80
C LEU A 180 -3.58 -4.50 -1.13
N MET A 181 -4.37 -5.36 -0.48
CA MET A 181 -5.74 -5.62 -0.89
C MET A 181 -6.78 -4.62 -0.33
N ALA A 182 -6.42 -3.76 0.64
CA ALA A 182 -7.34 -2.72 1.14
C ALA A 182 -7.51 -1.58 0.14
N THR A 183 -8.03 -1.88 -1.05
CA THR A 183 -8.17 -0.90 -2.13
C THR A 183 -9.62 -0.46 -2.33
N TYR A 184 -9.80 0.78 -2.78
CA TYR A 184 -11.11 1.33 -3.18
C TYR A 184 -11.78 0.48 -4.25
N GLU A 185 -11.02 0.01 -5.23
CA GLU A 185 -11.50 -0.81 -6.33
C GLU A 185 -12.01 -2.17 -5.84
N ALA A 186 -11.25 -2.85 -4.96
CA ALA A 186 -11.69 -4.11 -4.38
C ALA A 186 -12.97 -3.92 -3.55
N ALA A 187 -12.98 -2.92 -2.65
CA ALA A 187 -14.15 -2.63 -1.82
C ALA A 187 -15.38 -2.26 -2.65
N ALA A 188 -15.21 -1.53 -3.79
CA ALA A 188 -16.29 -1.17 -4.70
C ALA A 188 -16.95 -2.39 -5.37
N HIS A 189 -16.23 -3.48 -5.56
CA HIS A 189 -16.77 -4.74 -6.08
C HIS A 189 -17.35 -5.62 -4.97
N MET A 190 -16.66 -5.72 -3.85
CA MET A 190 -17.07 -6.61 -2.75
C MET A 190 -18.32 -6.13 -2.01
N GLN A 191 -18.70 -4.85 -2.13
CA GLN A 191 -19.87 -4.28 -1.45
C GLN A 191 -21.20 -4.98 -1.73
N TYR A 192 -21.29 -5.72 -2.82
CA TYR A 192 -22.52 -6.42 -3.20
C TYR A 192 -22.68 -7.78 -2.52
N TYR A 193 -21.61 -8.30 -1.90
CA TYR A 193 -21.54 -9.68 -1.41
C TYR A 193 -21.27 -9.81 0.07
N ALA A 194 -20.69 -8.77 0.71
CA ALA A 194 -20.31 -8.81 2.10
C ALA A 194 -20.68 -7.53 2.87
N ASP A 195 -20.82 -7.64 4.20
CA ASP A 195 -21.03 -6.47 5.08
C ASP A 195 -19.70 -5.78 5.44
N PHE A 196 -18.63 -6.55 5.61
CA PHE A 196 -17.32 -6.01 5.97
C PHE A 196 -16.22 -6.62 5.12
N MET A 197 -15.16 -5.84 4.92
CA MET A 197 -13.91 -6.29 4.32
C MET A 197 -12.76 -6.03 5.29
N VAL A 198 -11.84 -7.00 5.40
CA VAL A 198 -10.59 -6.88 6.18
C VAL A 198 -9.42 -7.07 5.26
N ALA A 199 -8.51 -6.10 5.21
CA ALA A 199 -7.34 -6.13 4.34
C ALA A 199 -6.30 -5.08 4.76
N SER A 200 -5.08 -5.22 4.24
CA SER A 200 -3.97 -4.29 4.42
C SER A 200 -3.81 -3.35 3.23
N GLU A 201 -3.42 -2.08 3.49
CA GLU A 201 -2.97 -1.15 2.44
C GLU A 201 -1.53 -1.42 2.02
N GLU A 202 -0.68 -1.86 2.97
CA GLU A 202 0.76 -2.10 2.78
C GLU A 202 1.03 -3.60 2.57
N LEU A 203 2.26 -3.94 2.28
CA LEU A 203 2.75 -5.31 2.28
C LEU A 203 2.55 -5.93 3.67
N GLU A 204 2.13 -7.19 3.71
CA GLU A 204 2.06 -7.97 4.93
C GLU A 204 3.37 -8.75 5.13
N PRO A 205 3.91 -8.85 6.37
CA PRO A 205 5.04 -9.73 6.67
C PRO A 205 4.74 -11.20 6.35
N SER A 206 5.79 -12.01 6.23
CA SER A 206 5.66 -13.47 5.99
C SER A 206 4.81 -14.17 7.05
N LEU A 207 4.79 -13.65 8.28
CA LEU A 207 3.95 -14.17 9.35
C LEU A 207 2.44 -14.10 8.99
N GLY A 208 2.01 -13.13 8.19
CA GLY A 208 0.59 -12.97 7.82
C GLY A 208 -0.33 -12.72 9.01
N TRP A 209 -1.59 -13.11 8.88
CA TRP A 209 -2.55 -13.02 9.96
C TRP A 209 -2.28 -14.08 11.04
N ASN A 210 -2.41 -13.69 12.30
CA ASN A 210 -2.34 -14.66 13.39
C ASN A 210 -3.74 -15.25 13.66
N TYR A 211 -3.90 -16.54 13.39
CA TYR A 211 -5.20 -17.22 13.49
C TYR A 211 -5.69 -17.47 14.93
N ALA A 212 -4.95 -17.02 15.93
CA ALA A 212 -5.45 -16.96 17.31
C ALA A 212 -6.69 -16.08 17.47
N TRP A 213 -7.02 -15.21 16.50
CA TRP A 213 -8.27 -14.45 16.49
C TRP A 213 -9.52 -15.35 16.53
N LEU A 214 -9.44 -16.61 16.08
CA LEU A 214 -10.53 -17.58 16.19
C LEU A 214 -10.97 -17.83 17.63
N ASN A 215 -10.07 -17.66 18.62
CA ASN A 215 -10.41 -17.75 20.04
C ASN A 215 -11.46 -16.71 20.45
N ALA A 216 -11.47 -15.53 19.82
CA ALA A 216 -12.46 -14.48 20.12
C ALA A 216 -13.90 -14.93 19.85
N LEU A 217 -14.12 -15.85 18.90
CA LEU A 217 -15.44 -16.43 18.59
C LEU A 217 -15.94 -17.31 19.73
N GLY A 218 -15.03 -18.01 20.43
CA GLY A 218 -15.34 -18.80 21.63
C GLY A 218 -15.56 -17.94 22.87
N GLU A 219 -14.76 -16.89 23.04
CA GLU A 219 -14.85 -15.97 24.17
C GLU A 219 -16.10 -15.10 24.11
N ASN A 220 -16.54 -14.69 22.93
CA ASN A 220 -17.73 -13.88 22.71
C ASN A 220 -18.57 -14.41 21.54
N PRO A 221 -19.45 -15.41 21.76
CA PRO A 221 -20.29 -15.97 20.70
C PRO A 221 -21.29 -14.99 20.07
N ALA A 222 -21.44 -13.79 20.61
CA ALA A 222 -22.30 -12.73 20.08
C ALA A 222 -21.50 -11.68 19.27
N LEU A 223 -20.23 -11.96 18.96
CA LEU A 223 -19.39 -11.06 18.20
C LEU A 223 -19.97 -10.83 16.81
N ASP A 224 -20.18 -9.57 16.46
CA ASP A 224 -20.63 -9.19 15.11
C ASP A 224 -19.46 -9.18 14.12
N ALA A 225 -19.77 -9.00 12.85
CA ALA A 225 -18.77 -9.02 11.79
C ALA A 225 -17.71 -7.92 11.96
N GLN A 226 -18.09 -6.73 12.43
CA GLN A 226 -17.12 -5.67 12.73
C GLN A 226 -16.17 -6.08 13.85
N GLY A 227 -16.73 -6.66 14.93
CA GLY A 227 -15.92 -7.12 16.07
C GLY A 227 -14.97 -8.25 15.68
N ILE A 228 -15.37 -9.14 14.76
CA ILE A 228 -14.48 -10.18 14.20
C ILE A 228 -13.35 -9.52 13.41
N GLY A 229 -13.67 -8.57 12.54
CA GLY A 229 -12.64 -7.84 11.76
C GLY A 229 -11.63 -7.11 12.67
N VAL A 230 -12.11 -6.49 13.77
CA VAL A 230 -11.20 -5.88 14.76
C VAL A 230 -10.32 -6.92 15.44
N ALA A 231 -10.88 -8.09 15.81
CA ALA A 231 -10.09 -9.16 16.43
C ALA A 231 -9.01 -9.70 15.49
N ILE A 232 -9.30 -9.81 14.19
CA ILE A 232 -8.29 -10.15 13.15
C ILE A 232 -7.18 -9.11 13.13
N ALA A 233 -7.55 -7.83 12.98
CA ALA A 233 -6.59 -6.73 12.88
C ALA A 233 -5.70 -6.60 14.13
N ASP A 234 -6.29 -6.74 15.32
CA ASP A 234 -5.54 -6.66 16.58
C ASP A 234 -4.59 -7.86 16.75
N ALA A 235 -5.01 -9.08 16.41
CA ALA A 235 -4.17 -10.27 16.48
C ALA A 235 -2.99 -10.21 15.50
N TYR A 236 -3.24 -9.74 14.25
CA TYR A 236 -2.20 -9.48 13.27
C TYR A 236 -1.15 -8.50 13.79
N MET A 237 -1.61 -7.32 14.26
CA MET A 237 -0.70 -6.28 14.77
C MET A 237 0.11 -6.75 15.98
N GLU A 238 -0.52 -7.48 16.91
CA GLU A 238 0.17 -7.99 18.11
C GLU A 238 1.28 -8.98 17.71
N ALA A 239 0.98 -9.96 16.87
CA ALA A 239 1.93 -10.98 16.47
C ALA A 239 3.10 -10.43 15.66
N CYS A 240 2.83 -9.62 14.64
CA CYS A 240 3.87 -9.05 13.79
C CYS A 240 4.78 -8.08 14.56
N LEU A 241 4.23 -7.24 15.46
CA LEU A 241 5.03 -6.33 16.28
C LEU A 241 5.80 -7.03 17.40
N ASP A 242 5.35 -8.20 17.87
CA ASP A 242 6.10 -9.03 18.81
C ASP A 242 7.32 -9.67 18.12
N GLU A 243 7.20 -10.03 16.84
CA GLU A 243 8.31 -10.54 16.04
C GLU A 243 9.25 -9.42 15.59
N ASN A 244 8.70 -8.37 14.99
CA ASN A 244 9.47 -7.22 14.54
C ASN A 244 8.80 -5.89 14.95
N PRO A 245 9.24 -5.25 16.07
CA PRO A 245 8.65 -4.00 16.56
C PRO A 245 8.85 -2.81 15.61
N ASP A 246 9.70 -2.96 14.61
CA ASP A 246 10.05 -1.92 13.64
C ASP A 246 9.34 -2.08 12.30
N ASP A 247 8.51 -3.11 12.16
CA ASP A 247 7.81 -3.42 10.92
C ASP A 247 6.75 -2.37 10.52
N TYR A 248 6.45 -2.34 9.22
CA TYR A 248 5.47 -1.46 8.60
C TYR A 248 4.18 -2.23 8.36
N LEU A 249 3.19 -1.96 9.19
CA LEU A 249 1.96 -2.74 9.21
C LEU A 249 0.76 -1.82 9.03
N SER A 250 -0.22 -2.30 8.29
CA SER A 250 -1.56 -1.73 8.24
C SER A 250 -2.60 -2.84 8.23
N MET A 251 -3.74 -2.60 8.85
CA MET A 251 -4.91 -3.47 8.73
C MET A 251 -6.17 -2.66 8.93
N SER A 252 -7.13 -2.84 8.05
CA SER A 252 -8.37 -2.07 8.02
C SER A 252 -9.61 -2.94 8.03
N VAL A 253 -10.65 -2.45 8.70
CA VAL A 253 -12.00 -3.03 8.66
C VAL A 253 -12.92 -2.05 7.97
N LEU A 254 -13.34 -2.38 6.78
CA LEU A 254 -14.15 -1.55 5.90
C LEU A 254 -15.62 -1.98 5.96
N TYR A 255 -16.53 -1.05 6.17
CA TYR A 255 -17.97 -1.27 6.15
C TYR A 255 -18.52 -1.10 4.74
N LEU A 256 -18.72 -2.19 4.04
CA LEU A 256 -19.05 -2.23 2.62
C LEU A 256 -20.43 -1.64 2.26
N PRO A 257 -21.49 -1.76 3.09
CA PRO A 257 -22.75 -1.08 2.77
C PRO A 257 -22.68 0.45 2.68
N ALA A 258 -21.59 1.08 3.13
CA ALA A 258 -21.35 2.51 2.94
C ALA A 258 -20.66 2.84 1.61
N MET A 259 -20.17 1.83 0.88
CA MET A 259 -19.43 2.01 -0.37
C MET A 259 -20.26 2.64 -1.49
N ASP A 260 -21.55 2.34 -1.61
CA ASP A 260 -22.44 2.96 -2.62
C ASP A 260 -22.34 4.48 -2.60
N TYR A 261 -22.34 5.08 -1.41
CA TYR A 261 -22.24 6.53 -1.26
C TYR A 261 -20.82 7.03 -1.55
N LEU A 262 -19.80 6.29 -1.11
CA LEU A 262 -18.41 6.62 -1.39
C LEU A 262 -18.13 6.56 -2.89
N VAL A 263 -18.51 5.49 -3.59
CA VAL A 263 -18.36 5.34 -5.03
C VAL A 263 -19.05 6.46 -5.79
N SER A 264 -20.32 6.75 -5.48
CA SER A 264 -21.05 7.84 -6.13
C SER A 264 -20.38 9.20 -5.96
N THR A 265 -19.82 9.46 -4.78
CA THR A 265 -19.13 10.72 -4.48
C THR A 265 -17.77 10.78 -5.17
N MET A 266 -17.02 9.67 -5.17
CA MET A 266 -15.73 9.57 -5.87
C MET A 266 -15.89 9.74 -7.38
N GLU A 267 -16.89 9.11 -7.99
CA GLU A 267 -17.20 9.27 -9.41
C GLU A 267 -17.51 10.74 -9.76
N THR A 268 -18.21 11.44 -8.86
CA THR A 268 -18.43 12.88 -9.01
C THR A 268 -17.12 13.67 -8.91
N TYR A 269 -16.28 13.34 -7.92
CA TYR A 269 -14.99 13.98 -7.72
C TYR A 269 -14.06 13.73 -8.91
N ALA A 270 -13.93 12.49 -9.37
CA ALA A 270 -13.14 12.11 -10.54
C ALA A 270 -13.53 12.84 -11.82
N SER A 271 -14.84 13.18 -11.96
CA SER A 271 -15.30 14.03 -13.08
C SER A 271 -14.73 15.45 -13.01
N TYR A 272 -14.55 16.04 -11.83
CA TYR A 272 -13.88 17.33 -11.68
C TYR A 272 -12.37 17.21 -11.94
N LEU A 273 -11.74 16.11 -11.50
CA LEU A 273 -10.32 15.86 -11.78
C LEU A 273 -10.08 15.73 -13.28
N SER A 274 -10.93 14.98 -14.00
CA SER A 274 -10.87 14.84 -15.46
C SER A 274 -11.04 16.18 -16.17
N GLN A 275 -11.97 17.02 -15.73
CA GLN A 275 -12.15 18.37 -16.28
C GLN A 275 -10.93 19.28 -16.05
N ALA A 276 -10.25 19.13 -14.91
CA ALA A 276 -9.03 19.88 -14.64
C ALA A 276 -7.88 19.41 -15.54
N LEU A 277 -7.77 18.11 -15.82
CA LEU A 277 -6.82 17.58 -16.80
C LEU A 277 -7.11 18.10 -18.22
N ASP A 278 -8.38 18.07 -18.64
CA ASP A 278 -8.82 18.61 -19.95
C ASP A 278 -8.55 20.12 -20.08
N ALA A 279 -8.54 20.83 -18.95
CA ALA A 279 -8.16 22.24 -18.86
C ALA A 279 -6.64 22.49 -18.79
N GLY A 280 -5.79 21.45 -18.94
CA GLY A 280 -4.34 21.56 -18.98
C GLY A 280 -3.66 21.64 -17.61
N GLN A 281 -4.32 21.17 -16.53
CA GLN A 281 -3.73 21.18 -15.17
C GLN A 281 -2.90 19.92 -14.84
N LEU A 282 -2.22 19.32 -15.83
CA LEU A 282 -1.42 18.10 -15.64
C LEU A 282 -0.39 18.28 -14.52
N SER A 283 0.28 19.43 -14.45
CA SER A 283 1.31 19.71 -13.43
C SER A 283 0.79 19.60 -11.99
N THR A 284 -0.48 19.94 -11.74
CA THR A 284 -1.10 19.80 -10.41
C THR A 284 -1.14 18.34 -9.99
N PHE A 285 -1.52 17.45 -10.91
CA PHE A 285 -1.62 16.01 -10.63
C PHE A 285 -0.26 15.35 -10.54
N SER A 286 0.67 15.66 -11.45
CA SER A 286 2.01 15.10 -11.42
C SER A 286 2.75 15.46 -10.13
N ARG A 287 2.67 16.72 -9.69
CA ARG A 287 3.25 17.16 -8.41
C ARG A 287 2.57 16.54 -7.20
N ALA A 288 1.25 16.36 -7.25
CA ALA A 288 0.53 15.68 -6.18
C ALA A 288 0.97 14.22 -6.08
N ARG A 289 1.02 13.49 -7.22
CA ARG A 289 1.40 12.07 -7.28
C ARG A 289 2.83 11.83 -6.77
N GLN A 290 3.77 12.68 -7.13
CA GLN A 290 5.19 12.57 -6.69
C GLN A 290 5.36 12.72 -5.16
N ARG A 291 4.41 13.34 -4.47
CA ARG A 291 4.42 13.49 -3.02
C ARG A 291 3.68 12.38 -2.29
N MET A 292 2.97 11.52 -3.01
CA MET A 292 2.21 10.42 -2.45
C MET A 292 3.13 9.20 -2.34
N TYR A 293 3.16 8.63 -1.14
CA TYR A 293 3.74 7.32 -0.95
C TYR A 293 2.91 6.29 -1.70
N ALA A 294 3.54 5.42 -2.45
CA ALA A 294 2.90 4.27 -3.07
C ALA A 294 3.26 3.01 -2.28
N PHE A 295 2.23 2.28 -1.88
CA PHE A 295 2.38 1.09 -1.07
C PHE A 295 3.07 -0.02 -1.88
N GLY A 296 4.03 -0.71 -1.28
CA GLY A 296 4.76 -1.78 -1.94
C GLY A 296 5.69 -1.35 -3.06
N ASP A 297 6.00 -0.05 -3.21
CA ASP A 297 6.93 0.42 -4.22
C ASP A 297 8.38 0.12 -3.84
N PHE A 298 9.11 -0.43 -4.81
CA PHE A 298 10.55 -0.64 -4.76
C PHE A 298 11.14 -0.28 -6.13
N ASP A 299 12.16 0.54 -6.16
CA ASP A 299 12.99 0.98 -7.30
C ASP A 299 12.38 0.79 -8.72
N SER A 300 12.34 -0.42 -9.23
CA SER A 300 11.92 -0.75 -10.60
C SER A 300 10.48 -1.25 -10.73
N ALA A 301 9.78 -1.49 -9.62
CA ALA A 301 8.43 -2.04 -9.61
C ALA A 301 7.53 -1.26 -8.67
N THR A 302 6.36 -0.87 -9.14
CA THR A 302 5.38 -0.09 -8.40
C THR A 302 4.00 -0.74 -8.45
N SER A 303 3.32 -0.77 -7.32
CA SER A 303 1.91 -1.14 -7.26
C SER A 303 1.01 0.00 -7.72
N ASP A 304 1.52 1.24 -7.67
CA ASP A 304 0.78 2.48 -7.91
C ASP A 304 -0.47 2.65 -7.01
N MET A 305 -0.52 1.93 -5.87
CA MET A 305 -1.54 2.09 -4.84
C MET A 305 -1.12 3.21 -3.91
N VAL A 306 -1.88 4.27 -3.84
CA VAL A 306 -1.65 5.40 -2.92
C VAL A 306 -2.80 5.50 -1.93
N ASP A 307 -2.56 6.05 -0.75
CA ASP A 307 -3.64 6.31 0.20
C ASP A 307 -4.71 7.22 -0.41
N MET A 308 -5.99 6.84 -0.26
CA MET A 308 -7.10 7.58 -0.86
C MET A 308 -7.24 9.00 -0.30
N MET A 309 -6.94 9.22 0.99
CA MET A 309 -6.96 10.55 1.58
C MET A 309 -5.78 11.40 1.08
N ALA A 310 -4.62 10.79 0.79
CA ALA A 310 -3.52 11.51 0.16
C ALA A 310 -3.90 12.01 -1.24
N LEU A 311 -4.59 11.19 -2.05
CA LEU A 311 -5.14 11.64 -3.33
C LEU A 311 -6.14 12.80 -3.16
N ILE A 312 -7.09 12.66 -2.21
CA ILE A 312 -8.10 13.70 -1.94
C ILE A 312 -7.42 15.02 -1.51
N ASP A 313 -6.47 14.96 -0.59
CA ASP A 313 -5.79 16.15 -0.06
C ASP A 313 -4.86 16.79 -1.09
N GLY A 314 -4.10 15.99 -1.84
CA GLY A 314 -3.22 16.46 -2.92
C GLY A 314 -3.97 17.14 -4.07
N THR A 315 -5.24 16.80 -4.28
CA THR A 315 -6.07 17.36 -5.36
C THR A 315 -7.25 18.21 -4.87
N ARG A 316 -7.38 18.42 -3.56
CA ARG A 316 -8.49 19.13 -2.89
C ARG A 316 -8.78 20.51 -3.49
N THR A 317 -7.75 21.24 -3.93
CA THR A 317 -7.88 22.58 -4.50
C THR A 317 -8.70 22.62 -5.78
N ILE A 318 -8.86 21.51 -6.50
CA ILE A 318 -9.63 21.39 -7.74
C ILE A 318 -11.13 21.48 -7.45
N ALA A 319 -11.61 20.77 -6.45
CA ALA A 319 -13.03 20.75 -6.08
C ALA A 319 -13.21 20.64 -4.56
N PRO A 320 -12.89 21.71 -3.78
CA PRO A 320 -12.78 21.63 -2.32
C PRO A 320 -14.04 21.11 -1.61
N GLN A 321 -15.22 21.56 -2.05
CA GLN A 321 -16.47 21.15 -1.42
C GLN A 321 -16.84 19.70 -1.71
N THR A 322 -16.50 19.20 -2.92
CA THR A 322 -16.69 17.78 -3.26
C THR A 322 -15.68 16.91 -2.51
N ALA A 323 -14.45 17.39 -2.33
CA ALA A 323 -13.43 16.74 -1.52
C ALA A 323 -13.88 16.57 -0.06
N ASP A 324 -14.50 17.60 0.55
CA ASP A 324 -15.02 17.53 1.92
C ASP A 324 -16.17 16.49 2.05
N VAL A 325 -17.04 16.42 1.02
CA VAL A 325 -18.11 15.40 0.99
C VAL A 325 -17.52 14.01 0.79
N LEU A 326 -16.51 13.87 -0.06
CA LEU A 326 -15.82 12.61 -0.31
C LEU A 326 -15.10 12.10 0.94
N GLN A 327 -14.40 12.97 1.67
CA GLN A 327 -13.80 12.63 2.96
C GLN A 327 -14.86 12.14 3.96
N THR A 328 -16.01 12.83 4.06
CA THR A 328 -17.11 12.38 4.93
C THR A 328 -17.69 11.02 4.51
N ALA A 329 -17.71 10.72 3.21
CA ALA A 329 -18.13 9.41 2.71
C ALA A 329 -17.11 8.33 3.05
N TYR A 330 -15.83 8.62 2.89
CA TYR A 330 -14.70 7.78 3.24
C TYR A 330 -14.73 7.37 4.72
N GLU A 331 -14.89 8.32 5.65
CA GLU A 331 -14.96 8.09 7.10
C GLU A 331 -16.13 7.19 7.53
N ARG A 332 -17.11 6.96 6.65
CA ARG A 332 -18.21 6.01 6.91
C ARG A 332 -17.85 4.59 6.53
N VAL A 333 -16.93 4.41 5.62
CA VAL A 333 -16.45 3.10 5.17
C VAL A 333 -15.41 2.55 6.12
N VAL A 334 -14.37 3.31 6.43
CA VAL A 334 -13.31 2.87 7.34
C VAL A 334 -13.84 2.86 8.77
N ARG A 335 -14.07 1.68 9.33
CA ARG A 335 -14.60 1.50 10.70
C ARG A 335 -13.52 1.27 11.73
N TYR A 336 -12.47 0.64 11.33
CA TYR A 336 -11.28 0.42 12.13
C TYR A 336 -10.08 0.45 11.21
N ASN A 337 -9.05 1.11 11.63
CA ASN A 337 -7.78 1.14 10.94
C ASN A 337 -6.69 1.16 12.00
N VAL A 338 -5.77 0.23 11.91
CA VAL A 338 -4.63 0.11 12.79
C VAL A 338 -3.38 -0.07 11.93
N GLY A 339 -2.31 0.61 12.34
CA GLY A 339 -1.04 0.54 11.64
C GLY A 339 0.10 0.95 12.56
N THR A 340 1.31 0.79 12.09
CA THR A 340 2.49 1.20 12.83
C THR A 340 2.45 2.72 13.05
N ARG A 341 2.53 3.17 14.26
CA ARG A 341 2.09 4.47 14.85
C ARG A 341 2.62 5.78 14.22
N LYS A 342 3.19 5.76 13.04
CA LYS A 342 3.86 6.96 12.47
C LYS A 342 3.53 7.23 11.01
N PHE A 343 2.54 6.55 10.46
CA PHE A 343 2.04 6.84 9.13
C PHE A 343 0.80 7.71 9.21
N ASP A 344 0.93 9.00 9.00
CA ASP A 344 -0.20 9.88 8.70
C ASP A 344 -0.87 9.53 7.36
N TYR A 345 -0.30 8.55 6.61
CA TYR A 345 -0.76 8.11 5.29
C TYR A 345 -1.51 6.78 5.28
N LEU A 346 -1.55 6.07 6.39
CA LEU A 346 -2.33 4.83 6.52
C LEU A 346 -3.72 5.20 7.02
N THR A 347 -4.56 5.68 6.12
CA THR A 347 -5.91 6.08 6.52
C THR A 347 -6.92 4.95 6.40
N GLY A 348 -6.54 3.82 5.81
CA GLY A 348 -7.26 2.56 5.85
C GLY A 348 -7.76 2.04 4.50
N MET A 349 -7.59 2.78 3.42
CA MET A 349 -7.92 2.30 2.08
C MET A 349 -7.13 3.05 1.01
N SER A 350 -6.42 2.32 0.18
CA SER A 350 -5.70 2.83 -0.97
C SER A 350 -6.58 2.98 -2.21
N VAL A 351 -6.05 3.62 -3.23
CA VAL A 351 -6.66 3.77 -4.55
C VAL A 351 -5.58 3.71 -5.62
N TYR A 352 -5.90 3.12 -6.76
CA TYR A 352 -4.99 3.05 -7.89
C TYR A 352 -4.81 4.41 -8.56
N PHE A 353 -3.61 4.98 -8.44
CA PHE A 353 -3.24 6.24 -9.09
C PHE A 353 -1.82 6.15 -9.66
N PRO A 354 -1.67 5.63 -10.90
CA PRO A 354 -0.38 5.26 -11.46
C PRO A 354 0.53 6.45 -11.74
N SER A 355 1.82 6.20 -11.56
CA SER A 355 2.90 7.12 -11.94
C SER A 355 3.46 6.85 -13.33
N GLY A 356 3.23 5.65 -13.86
CA GLY A 356 3.66 5.18 -15.17
C GLY A 356 2.51 4.91 -16.14
N SER A 357 2.54 3.75 -16.79
CA SER A 357 1.46 3.30 -17.68
C SER A 357 0.22 2.86 -16.89
N TYR A 358 -0.95 2.93 -17.53
CA TYR A 358 -2.17 2.41 -16.95
C TYR A 358 -2.24 0.89 -17.12
N GLU A 359 -2.32 0.15 -16.03
CA GLU A 359 -2.39 -1.32 -16.01
C GLU A 359 -3.70 -1.86 -15.42
N GLY A 360 -4.56 -0.98 -14.88
CA GLY A 360 -5.81 -1.40 -14.23
C GLY A 360 -6.83 -1.95 -15.23
N ASP A 361 -7.02 -3.24 -15.24
CA ASP A 361 -8.08 -3.92 -15.98
C ASP A 361 -9.17 -4.46 -15.03
N GLY A 362 -10.43 -4.41 -15.51
CA GLY A 362 -11.57 -5.04 -14.83
C GLY A 362 -12.43 -4.15 -13.95
N CYS A 363 -11.92 -3.05 -13.40
CA CYS A 363 -12.70 -2.16 -12.51
C CYS A 363 -13.55 -1.11 -13.23
N GLN A 364 -13.44 -1.02 -14.55
CA GLN A 364 -13.96 0.09 -15.38
C GLN A 364 -15.48 0.23 -15.35
N GLU A 365 -16.19 -0.88 -15.19
CA GLU A 365 -17.66 -0.87 -15.21
C GLU A 365 -18.25 -0.34 -13.90
N THR A 366 -17.59 -0.59 -12.79
CA THR A 366 -18.03 -0.21 -11.45
C THR A 366 -17.68 1.25 -11.13
N ILE A 367 -16.48 1.71 -11.57
CA ILE A 367 -15.93 3.04 -11.28
C ILE A 367 -15.47 3.78 -12.56
N PRO A 368 -16.36 4.00 -13.54
CA PRO A 368 -15.97 4.45 -14.88
C PRO A 368 -15.33 5.85 -14.92
N ARG A 369 -15.66 6.74 -13.99
CA ARG A 369 -15.09 8.10 -13.97
C ARG A 369 -13.70 8.13 -13.34
N MET A 370 -13.49 7.38 -12.28
CA MET A 370 -12.15 7.23 -11.70
C MET A 370 -11.23 6.56 -12.72
N THR A 371 -11.68 5.51 -13.40
CA THR A 371 -10.96 4.88 -14.51
C THR A 371 -10.63 5.84 -15.66
N GLU A 372 -11.60 6.68 -16.07
CA GLU A 372 -11.39 7.70 -17.10
C GLU A 372 -10.33 8.72 -16.65
N PHE A 373 -10.37 9.15 -15.40
CA PHE A 373 -9.41 10.09 -14.83
C PHE A 373 -8.00 9.50 -14.84
N THR A 374 -7.81 8.31 -14.30
CA THR A 374 -6.49 7.67 -14.21
C THR A 374 -5.88 7.37 -15.58
N ARG A 375 -6.68 6.86 -16.53
CA ARG A 375 -6.24 6.66 -17.93
C ARG A 375 -5.88 7.97 -18.62
N GLY A 376 -6.72 9.00 -18.46
CA GLY A 376 -6.45 10.31 -19.04
C GLY A 376 -5.19 10.94 -18.48
N TYR A 377 -4.96 10.79 -17.17
CA TYR A 377 -3.75 11.26 -16.51
C TYR A 377 -2.49 10.58 -17.06
N THR A 378 -2.47 9.25 -17.10
CA THR A 378 -1.29 8.51 -17.60
C THR A 378 -1.02 8.74 -19.07
N GLU A 379 -2.05 8.81 -19.91
CA GLU A 379 -1.90 9.11 -21.33
C GLU A 379 -1.33 10.51 -21.56
N LEU A 380 -1.82 11.52 -20.82
CA LEU A 380 -1.29 12.88 -20.91
C LEU A 380 0.14 12.97 -20.38
N ARG A 381 0.43 12.26 -19.29
CA ARG A 381 1.76 12.20 -18.71
C ARG A 381 2.80 11.54 -19.64
N SER A 382 2.38 10.57 -20.44
CA SER A 382 3.22 9.94 -21.46
C SER A 382 3.39 10.80 -22.74
N GLY A 383 2.98 12.08 -22.73
CA GLY A 383 3.03 12.96 -23.91
C GLY A 383 1.98 12.64 -24.95
N GLY A 384 1.01 11.78 -24.65
CA GLY A 384 -0.12 11.44 -25.52
C GLY A 384 -1.27 12.46 -25.45
N ASN A 385 -2.33 12.16 -26.16
CA ASN A 385 -3.56 12.97 -26.14
C ASN A 385 -4.74 12.12 -25.68
N TYR A 386 -5.48 12.56 -24.70
CA TYR A 386 -6.67 11.89 -24.20
C TYR A 386 -7.91 12.75 -24.39
N VAL A 387 -9.03 12.12 -24.78
CA VAL A 387 -10.31 12.79 -24.96
C VAL A 387 -11.25 12.34 -23.84
N PHE A 388 -11.45 13.22 -22.87
CA PHE A 388 -12.37 12.97 -21.77
C PHE A 388 -13.82 13.01 -22.25
N SER A 389 -14.66 12.13 -21.72
CA SER A 389 -16.08 12.15 -22.00
C SER A 389 -16.70 13.39 -21.32
N ALA A 390 -17.08 14.38 -22.13
CA ALA A 390 -17.72 15.59 -21.64
C ALA A 390 -19.10 15.26 -21.03
N GLN A 391 -19.14 14.98 -19.73
CA GLN A 391 -20.39 14.94 -18.98
C GLN A 391 -20.27 15.84 -17.76
N VAL A 392 -21.13 16.84 -17.71
CA VAL A 392 -21.36 17.62 -16.49
C VAL A 392 -21.74 16.64 -15.38
N PRO A 393 -21.12 16.71 -14.18
CA PRO A 393 -21.53 15.89 -13.06
C PRO A 393 -23.03 16.01 -12.86
N GLN A 394 -23.76 14.91 -13.00
CA GLN A 394 -25.17 14.92 -12.60
C GLN A 394 -25.17 15.13 -11.10
N GLN A 395 -25.90 16.12 -10.61
CA GLN A 395 -26.13 16.29 -9.19
C GLN A 395 -26.49 14.94 -8.60
N VAL A 396 -25.76 14.50 -7.58
CA VAL A 396 -26.14 13.36 -6.74
C VAL A 396 -27.47 13.75 -6.10
N THR A 397 -28.57 13.43 -6.79
CA THR A 397 -29.88 13.53 -6.16
C THR A 397 -29.96 12.35 -5.19
N THR A 398 -29.96 12.65 -3.90
CA THR A 398 -30.25 11.73 -2.81
C THR A 398 -31.67 11.16 -2.93
N SER A 399 -31.93 10.40 -3.97
CA SER A 399 -33.19 9.71 -4.17
C SER A 399 -32.99 8.26 -4.57
N SER A 400 -32.23 7.52 -3.79
CA SER A 400 -32.37 6.07 -3.69
C SER A 400 -32.50 5.70 -2.21
N VAL A 401 -33.71 5.65 -1.83
CA VAL A 401 -34.35 4.77 -0.86
C VAL A 401 -33.41 4.09 0.16
N PHE A 402 -33.01 4.84 1.17
CA PHE A 402 -32.72 4.24 2.45
C PHE A 402 -34.05 4.04 3.19
N THR A 403 -34.66 2.86 3.10
CA THR A 403 -35.76 2.44 3.98
C THR A 403 -35.19 1.73 5.20
N GLY A 404 -34.36 2.41 5.96
CA GLY A 404 -33.88 1.96 7.26
C GLY A 404 -33.78 3.16 8.17
N ASN A 405 -34.57 3.15 9.26
CA ASN A 405 -34.65 4.18 10.27
C ASN A 405 -33.28 4.59 10.81
N LEU A 406 -32.71 5.65 10.24
CA LEU A 406 -31.73 6.49 10.91
C LEU A 406 -32.19 7.94 10.75
N THR A 407 -32.40 8.57 11.87
CA THR A 407 -32.96 9.89 12.09
C THR A 407 -32.41 10.96 11.14
N ASP A 408 -33.32 11.61 10.40
CA ASP A 408 -33.17 12.77 9.55
C ASP A 408 -32.67 14.03 10.30
N ALA A 409 -31.44 14.03 10.75
CA ALA A 409 -30.93 15.23 11.37
C ALA A 409 -29.43 15.36 11.09
N PHE A 410 -29.08 15.92 9.96
CA PHE A 410 -27.78 16.55 9.67
C PHE A 410 -27.41 16.49 8.18
N PHE A 411 -28.24 17.07 7.29
CA PHE A 411 -27.79 17.45 5.97
C PHE A 411 -28.32 18.83 5.59
N PRO A 412 -27.47 19.84 5.36
CA PRO A 412 -27.90 21.04 4.66
C PRO A 412 -28.13 20.72 3.17
N PRO A 413 -29.11 21.37 2.52
CA PRO A 413 -29.41 21.15 1.11
C PRO A 413 -28.24 21.59 0.21
N ALA A 414 -27.93 20.75 -0.80
CA ALA A 414 -26.90 21.01 -1.79
C ALA A 414 -27.14 22.36 -2.49
N SER A 415 -26.12 23.23 -2.44
CA SER A 415 -26.10 24.48 -3.21
C SER A 415 -25.81 24.21 -4.68
N THR A 416 -26.60 24.82 -5.54
CA THR A 416 -26.46 24.74 -7.00
C THR A 416 -25.26 25.54 -7.49
N PHE A 417 -24.34 24.87 -8.20
CA PHE A 417 -23.22 25.52 -8.90
C PHE A 417 -23.53 25.67 -10.40
N THR A 418 -23.33 26.85 -10.91
CA THR A 418 -23.35 27.14 -12.36
C THR A 418 -21.89 27.26 -12.83
N THR A 419 -21.47 26.38 -13.72
CA THR A 419 -20.19 26.48 -14.42
C THR A 419 -20.41 27.23 -15.77
N SER A 420 -19.51 28.15 -16.08
CA SER A 420 -19.48 28.81 -17.39
C SER A 420 -18.68 27.96 -18.37
N GLU A 421 -19.30 27.64 -19.49
CA GLU A 421 -18.69 26.88 -20.57
C GLU A 421 -17.72 27.76 -21.37
N THR A 422 -16.43 27.36 -21.44
CA THR A 422 -15.60 27.57 -22.65
C THR A 422 -14.48 26.50 -22.64
N PRO A 423 -14.39 25.63 -23.66
CA PRO A 423 -13.28 24.71 -23.80
C PRO A 423 -12.04 25.49 -24.29
N LEU A 424 -10.96 25.42 -23.53
CA LEU A 424 -9.65 25.84 -24.00
C LEU A 424 -8.86 24.58 -24.39
N THR A 425 -8.65 24.39 -25.67
CA THR A 425 -7.64 23.44 -26.15
C THR A 425 -6.28 24.11 -26.04
N VAL A 426 -5.45 23.62 -25.15
CA VAL A 426 -4.03 23.99 -25.08
C VAL A 426 -3.24 22.78 -25.57
N GLU A 427 -2.58 22.93 -26.72
CA GLU A 427 -1.49 22.05 -27.11
C GLU A 427 -0.34 22.39 -26.17
N ALA A 428 0.01 21.48 -25.27
CA ALA A 428 1.22 21.59 -24.45
C ALA A 428 2.39 21.04 -25.28
N ASP A 429 3.23 21.93 -25.78
CA ASP A 429 4.55 21.54 -26.25
C ASP A 429 5.41 21.17 -25.03
N ALA A 430 6.02 19.99 -25.05
CA ALA A 430 7.02 19.60 -24.07
C ALA A 430 8.18 20.63 -24.12
N VAL A 431 8.46 21.23 -22.98
CA VAL A 431 9.61 22.15 -22.83
C VAL A 431 10.68 21.37 -22.11
N ASP A 432 11.83 21.20 -22.76
CA ASP A 432 12.99 20.58 -22.14
C ASP A 432 13.39 21.34 -20.87
N LEU A 433 13.76 20.59 -19.83
CA LEU A 433 14.34 21.15 -18.62
C LEU A 433 15.75 21.69 -18.92
N PRO A 434 16.30 22.60 -18.11
CA PRO A 434 17.43 23.42 -18.55
C PRO A 434 18.81 22.75 -18.49
N ASP A 435 19.69 23.17 -19.38
CA ASP A 435 21.15 23.09 -19.23
C ASP A 435 21.60 24.19 -18.24
N VAL A 436 21.35 24.03 -16.94
CA VAL A 436 21.78 25.00 -15.92
C VAL A 436 22.94 24.45 -15.12
N VAL A 437 24.02 25.19 -15.06
CA VAL A 437 25.18 24.88 -14.23
C VAL A 437 24.88 25.23 -12.77
N PRO A 438 24.74 24.24 -11.87
CA PRO A 438 24.55 24.51 -10.44
C PRO A 438 25.78 25.16 -9.82
N THR A 439 25.59 25.85 -8.69
CA THR A 439 26.68 26.47 -7.92
C THR A 439 26.76 25.84 -6.55
N PHE A 440 27.95 25.46 -6.15
CA PHE A 440 28.24 24.93 -4.82
C PHE A 440 28.85 26.02 -3.92
N THR A 441 28.28 26.21 -2.72
CA THR A 441 28.78 27.17 -1.75
C THR A 441 28.68 26.62 -0.33
N SER A 442 29.65 26.95 0.52
CA SER A 442 29.59 26.61 1.94
C SER A 442 28.62 27.55 2.69
N MET A 443 27.88 27.02 3.65
CA MET A 443 26.78 27.71 4.35
C MET A 443 27.21 28.92 5.16
N ASN A 444 28.52 29.17 5.40
CA ASN A 444 28.98 30.26 6.22
C ASN A 444 28.63 31.67 5.70
N ASP A 445 28.08 31.79 4.48
CA ASP A 445 27.82 33.08 3.83
C ASP A 445 26.33 33.33 3.46
N ALA A 446 25.39 32.44 3.81
CA ALA A 446 24.00 32.53 3.35
C ALA A 446 23.03 32.91 4.48
N PHE A 447 22.44 34.09 4.38
CA PHE A 447 21.25 34.47 5.16
C PHE A 447 19.99 33.97 4.44
N PHE A 448 19.26 33.06 5.07
CA PHE A 448 17.91 32.68 4.64
C PHE A 448 16.91 33.78 5.01
N THR A 449 16.32 34.42 4.03
CA THR A 449 15.13 35.27 4.20
C THR A 449 14.07 34.84 3.19
N GLY A 450 13.21 33.90 3.56
CA GLY A 450 12.01 33.53 2.76
C GLY A 450 11.50 32.16 3.14
N SER A 451 10.20 32.05 3.38
CA SER A 451 9.51 30.78 3.60
C SER A 451 9.55 29.97 2.31
N LEU A 452 10.40 28.96 2.26
CA LEU A 452 10.45 27.97 1.20
C LEU A 452 9.38 26.91 1.52
N ILE A 453 8.37 26.79 0.66
CA ILE A 453 7.27 25.82 0.69
C ILE A 453 6.00 26.33 1.39
N PRO A 454 4.85 26.33 0.70
CA PRO A 454 3.58 26.52 1.36
C PRO A 454 3.23 25.28 2.17
N ASP A 455 3.24 25.41 3.46
CA ASP A 455 2.53 24.62 4.46
C ASP A 455 2.94 23.16 4.67
N ASP A 456 4.24 22.84 4.58
CA ASP A 456 4.74 21.55 5.05
C ASP A 456 5.61 21.76 6.29
N SER A 457 4.99 21.66 7.49
CA SER A 457 5.66 21.84 8.77
C SER A 457 6.74 20.78 9.06
N ALA A 458 6.91 19.80 8.20
CA ALA A 458 7.91 18.75 8.31
C ALA A 458 9.29 19.20 7.78
N MET A 459 9.35 20.14 6.82
CA MET A 459 10.62 20.67 6.32
C MET A 459 11.17 21.83 7.17
N ASP A 460 10.33 22.51 7.95
CA ASP A 460 10.80 23.51 8.92
C ASP A 460 11.74 22.90 9.98
N ASP A 461 11.58 21.59 10.29
CA ASP A 461 12.48 20.87 11.20
C ASP A 461 13.83 20.47 10.53
N TRP A 462 13.89 20.45 9.19
CA TRP A 462 15.13 20.16 8.45
C TRP A 462 16.07 21.36 8.36
N LEU A 463 15.49 22.56 8.32
CA LEU A 463 16.23 23.82 8.20
C LEU A 463 16.78 24.34 9.55
N ASP A 464 16.41 23.72 10.67
CA ASP A 464 16.83 24.12 12.03
C ASP A 464 18.10 23.36 12.49
N MET A 465 18.95 22.94 11.54
CA MET A 465 20.29 22.43 11.86
C MET A 465 21.22 23.62 12.15
N ASP A 466 21.39 23.91 13.41
CA ASP A 466 22.40 24.85 13.96
C ASP A 466 23.84 24.31 13.73
N ASP A 467 24.15 23.75 12.57
CA ASP A 467 25.48 23.23 12.28
C ASP A 467 26.17 24.06 11.19
N ASP A 468 27.24 24.75 11.58
CA ASP A 468 28.08 25.61 10.73
C ASP A 468 28.83 24.82 9.62
N SER A 469 28.54 23.51 9.43
CA SER A 469 29.25 22.56 8.55
C SER A 469 28.47 22.07 7.34
N ALA A 470 27.23 22.51 7.11
CA ALA A 470 26.46 22.04 5.93
C ALA A 470 26.93 22.70 4.63
N TYR A 471 26.94 21.89 3.58
CA TYR A 471 27.24 22.34 2.21
C TYR A 471 25.93 22.62 1.48
N MET A 472 25.90 23.65 0.65
CA MET A 472 24.71 24.07 -0.07
C MET A 472 24.97 24.05 -1.58
N CYS A 473 24.10 23.39 -2.30
CA CYS A 473 24.06 23.39 -3.76
C CYS A 473 22.78 24.09 -4.21
N SER A 474 22.87 25.01 -5.17
CA SER A 474 21.69 25.71 -5.69
C SER A 474 21.72 25.86 -7.21
N MET A 475 20.53 25.93 -7.81
CA MET A 475 20.33 26.24 -9.21
C MET A 475 19.09 27.11 -9.39
N MET A 476 18.98 27.78 -10.54
CA MET A 476 17.84 28.63 -10.88
C MET A 476 17.13 28.11 -12.13
N LEU A 477 15.83 27.91 -12.04
CA LEU A 477 14.97 27.59 -13.17
C LEU A 477 14.21 28.82 -13.66
N SER A 478 13.95 28.87 -14.96
CA SER A 478 12.97 29.82 -15.50
C SER A 478 11.56 29.41 -15.11
N GLN A 479 10.60 30.34 -15.19
CA GLN A 479 9.19 30.02 -14.91
C GLN A 479 8.60 28.96 -15.86
N ASP A 480 9.07 28.88 -17.10
CA ASP A 480 8.61 27.88 -18.06
C ASP A 480 9.12 26.49 -17.68
N GLU A 481 10.38 26.38 -17.26
CA GLU A 481 10.99 25.15 -16.72
C GLU A 481 10.33 24.74 -15.42
N LEU A 482 10.14 25.70 -14.50
CA LEU A 482 9.46 25.46 -13.24
C LEU A 482 8.03 24.96 -13.44
N ASN A 483 7.30 25.43 -14.47
CA ASN A 483 5.96 24.96 -14.77
C ASN A 483 5.94 23.48 -15.20
N ASN A 484 7.01 23.01 -15.82
CA ASN A 484 7.17 21.61 -16.24
C ASN A 484 7.79 20.71 -15.17
N LEU A 485 8.33 21.25 -14.09
CA LEU A 485 8.97 20.47 -13.04
C LEU A 485 7.91 19.80 -12.15
N SER A 486 8.08 18.53 -11.82
CA SER A 486 7.27 17.81 -10.83
C SER A 486 8.04 17.48 -9.56
N MET A 487 9.31 17.05 -9.66
CA MET A 487 10.14 16.66 -8.51
C MET A 487 11.60 17.04 -8.74
N VAL A 488 12.33 17.22 -7.63
CA VAL A 488 13.78 17.38 -7.62
C VAL A 488 14.37 16.57 -6.49
N GLU A 489 15.45 15.83 -6.81
CA GLU A 489 16.25 15.09 -5.83
C GLU A 489 17.70 15.47 -5.96
N GLY A 490 18.47 15.26 -4.90
CA GLY A 490 19.92 15.39 -4.94
C GLY A 490 20.56 14.03 -5.15
N LEU A 491 21.39 13.89 -6.18
CA LEU A 491 22.19 12.70 -6.44
C LEU A 491 23.64 12.94 -6.06
N LEU A 492 24.25 11.97 -5.40
CA LEU A 492 25.64 12.00 -5.00
C LEU A 492 26.39 10.81 -5.64
N TYR A 493 27.57 11.09 -6.19
CA TYR A 493 28.49 10.11 -6.73
C TYR A 493 29.86 10.23 -6.09
N LEU A 494 30.55 9.13 -5.95
CA LEU A 494 31.97 9.06 -5.59
C LEU A 494 32.80 8.92 -6.87
N ASP A 495 33.77 9.80 -7.09
CA ASP A 495 34.72 9.68 -8.19
C ASP A 495 35.75 8.60 -7.85
N GLY A 496 35.67 7.48 -8.54
CA GLY A 496 36.62 6.37 -8.44
C GLY A 496 37.64 6.35 -9.56
N SER A 497 37.63 7.38 -10.44
CA SER A 497 38.48 7.43 -11.62
C SER A 497 39.98 7.36 -11.28
N ASP A 498 40.76 6.76 -12.14
CA ASP A 498 42.22 6.71 -12.07
C ASP A 498 42.90 7.20 -13.37
N ASP A 499 44.18 6.95 -13.54
CA ASP A 499 44.93 7.40 -14.71
C ASP A 499 44.54 6.68 -16.03
N GLU A 500 43.80 5.55 -15.94
CA GLU A 500 43.47 4.68 -17.07
C GLU A 500 41.98 4.65 -17.37
N ASP A 501 41.12 4.67 -16.31
CA ASP A 501 39.66 4.48 -16.39
C ASP A 501 38.91 5.61 -15.70
N THR A 502 37.85 6.11 -16.34
CA THR A 502 36.89 7.07 -15.73
C THR A 502 35.66 6.31 -15.26
N PHE A 503 35.38 6.35 -13.98
CA PHE A 503 34.17 5.77 -13.43
C PHE A 503 33.67 6.49 -12.17
N TYR A 504 32.35 6.48 -11.96
CA TYR A 504 31.66 7.12 -10.85
C TYR A 504 30.77 6.10 -10.17
N ILE A 505 30.89 5.98 -8.85
CA ILE A 505 30.05 5.09 -8.03
C ILE A 505 28.87 5.90 -7.53
N GLU A 506 27.66 5.49 -7.87
CA GLU A 506 26.45 6.10 -7.35
C GLU A 506 26.35 5.84 -5.84
N MET A 507 26.10 6.89 -5.09
CA MET A 507 25.87 6.81 -3.65
C MET A 507 24.36 6.82 -3.34
N GLY A 508 23.53 7.29 -4.25
CA GLY A 508 22.08 7.27 -4.17
C GLY A 508 21.42 8.64 -4.22
N ALA A 509 20.12 8.65 -4.06
CA ALA A 509 19.27 9.84 -4.12
C ALA A 509 18.66 10.18 -2.76
N MET A 510 18.63 11.45 -2.45
CA MET A 510 17.99 12.00 -1.26
C MET A 510 16.96 13.04 -1.64
N GLN A 511 15.77 12.94 -1.03
CA GLN A 511 14.74 14.00 -1.11
C GLN A 511 15.11 15.16 -0.18
N ASN A 512 16.22 15.83 -0.46
CA ASN A 512 16.79 16.92 0.34
C ASN A 512 16.81 18.26 -0.39
N ALA A 513 16.15 18.37 -1.54
CA ALA A 513 16.07 19.58 -2.32
C ALA A 513 14.78 20.35 -2.04
N ALA A 514 14.90 21.65 -1.80
CA ALA A 514 13.78 22.56 -1.63
C ALA A 514 13.63 23.45 -2.88
N ILE A 515 12.39 23.71 -3.27
CA ILE A 515 12.06 24.50 -4.47
C ILE A 515 11.30 25.75 -4.03
N ASP A 516 11.81 26.93 -4.35
CA ASP A 516 11.00 28.16 -4.31
C ASP A 516 10.25 28.31 -5.64
N TRP A 517 8.98 27.95 -5.61
CA TRP A 517 8.09 28.00 -6.78
C TRP A 517 7.82 29.43 -7.31
N GLU A 518 8.15 30.46 -6.54
CA GLU A 518 7.96 31.86 -6.96
C GLU A 518 9.20 32.40 -7.67
N SER A 519 10.38 32.14 -7.15
CA SER A 519 11.65 32.60 -7.74
C SER A 519 12.21 31.62 -8.77
N GLY A 520 11.92 30.34 -8.65
CA GLY A 520 12.55 29.25 -9.43
C GLY A 520 13.87 28.77 -8.83
N GLU A 521 14.21 29.19 -7.61
CA GLU A 521 15.43 28.74 -6.93
C GLU A 521 15.21 27.33 -6.35
N ILE A 522 16.17 26.46 -6.66
CA ILE A 522 16.26 25.11 -6.08
C ILE A 522 17.50 25.12 -5.18
N ILE A 523 17.34 24.61 -3.96
CA ILE A 523 18.41 24.51 -2.97
C ILE A 523 18.43 23.11 -2.41
N SER A 524 19.59 22.49 -2.35
CA SER A 524 19.83 21.26 -1.62
C SER A 524 20.89 21.47 -0.56
N GLN A 525 20.72 20.84 0.58
CA GLN A 525 21.67 20.87 1.68
C GLN A 525 22.29 19.49 1.85
N PHE A 526 23.61 19.46 2.00
CA PHE A 526 24.38 18.27 2.29
C PHE A 526 25.20 18.51 3.56
N ASP A 527 25.04 17.66 4.57
CA ASP A 527 25.68 17.81 5.88
C ASP A 527 27.08 17.15 5.96
N GLY A 528 27.59 16.65 4.84
CA GLY A 528 28.89 15.96 4.78
C GLY A 528 28.86 14.55 5.35
N THR A 529 27.69 13.98 5.62
CA THR A 529 27.54 12.60 6.11
C THR A 529 26.87 11.70 5.08
N TRP A 530 27.22 10.43 5.09
CA TRP A 530 26.59 9.42 4.21
C TRP A 530 26.39 8.09 4.93
N PRO A 531 25.36 7.29 4.53
CA PRO A 531 25.14 5.98 5.13
C PRO A 531 26.27 4.99 4.84
N MET A 532 26.64 4.25 5.86
CA MET A 532 27.61 3.16 5.76
C MET A 532 27.06 1.92 6.47
N LEU A 533 27.33 0.74 5.89
CA LEU A 533 27.20 -0.57 6.52
C LEU A 533 28.60 -1.05 6.91
N ASP A 534 28.83 -1.28 8.20
CA ASP A 534 30.18 -1.39 8.76
C ASP A 534 31.05 -0.20 8.32
N ASP A 535 32.11 -0.41 7.60
CA ASP A 535 32.98 0.67 7.10
C ASP A 535 32.80 0.94 5.61
N GLN A 536 31.71 0.42 4.96
CA GLN A 536 31.45 0.58 3.54
C GLN A 536 30.37 1.63 3.30
N ILE A 537 30.65 2.65 2.47
CA ILE A 537 29.65 3.55 1.91
C ILE A 537 28.64 2.70 1.11
N VAL A 538 27.36 2.99 1.25
CA VAL A 538 26.31 2.26 0.53
C VAL A 538 25.40 3.20 -0.25
N MET A 539 24.83 2.73 -1.35
CA MET A 539 23.74 3.41 -2.02
C MET A 539 22.51 3.41 -1.11
N MET A 540 21.82 4.53 -1.06
CA MET A 540 20.56 4.63 -0.33
C MET A 540 19.57 5.51 -1.08
N TYR A 541 18.32 5.05 -1.14
CA TYR A 541 17.23 5.77 -1.79
C TYR A 541 16.10 6.00 -0.78
N ASP A 542 15.64 7.24 -0.69
CA ASP A 542 14.51 7.58 0.17
C ASP A 542 13.20 7.16 -0.50
N GLN A 543 12.41 6.37 0.21
CA GLN A 543 11.05 6.03 -0.20
C GLN A 543 10.00 6.95 0.42
N LEU A 544 10.27 7.39 1.65
CA LEU A 544 9.35 8.24 2.41
C LEU A 544 10.13 9.16 3.34
N VAL A 545 9.85 10.45 3.23
CA VAL A 545 10.33 11.47 4.18
C VAL A 545 9.12 12.25 4.69
N ASN A 546 8.72 12.03 5.95
CA ASN A 546 7.58 12.73 6.52
C ASN A 546 7.64 12.82 8.05
N GLY A 547 7.24 13.98 8.60
CA GLY A 547 6.92 14.16 10.02
C GLY A 547 8.03 13.72 10.99
N GLY A 548 9.30 13.78 10.58
CA GLY A 548 10.44 13.29 11.37
C GLY A 548 10.69 11.78 11.25
N MET A 549 9.98 11.07 10.37
CA MET A 549 10.29 9.71 9.96
C MET A 549 10.88 9.71 8.56
N ARG A 550 11.86 8.84 8.33
CA ARG A 550 12.48 8.59 7.05
C ARG A 550 12.54 7.07 6.85
N ARG A 551 12.03 6.59 5.73
CA ARG A 551 12.16 5.21 5.25
C ARG A 551 13.01 5.22 4.00
N SER A 552 14.03 4.38 3.97
CA SER A 552 14.94 4.30 2.84
C SER A 552 15.29 2.85 2.57
N VAL A 553 15.79 2.57 1.37
CA VAL A 553 16.24 1.25 0.96
C VAL A 553 17.69 1.30 0.54
N ILE A 554 18.41 0.21 0.84
CA ILE A 554 19.81 0.02 0.47
C ILE A 554 19.86 -1.25 -0.41
N PRO A 555 20.24 -1.15 -1.71
CA PRO A 555 20.39 -2.31 -2.56
C PRO A 555 21.49 -3.25 -2.05
N VAL A 556 21.15 -4.52 -1.87
CA VAL A 556 22.08 -5.53 -1.34
C VAL A 556 21.78 -6.90 -1.94
N ARG A 557 22.73 -7.81 -1.79
CA ARG A 557 22.51 -9.25 -1.93
C ARG A 557 22.60 -9.91 -0.55
N CYS A 558 21.51 -10.50 -0.07
CA CYS A 558 21.48 -11.24 1.19
C CYS A 558 21.48 -12.74 0.92
N ASN A 559 22.50 -13.46 1.40
CA ASN A 559 22.69 -14.90 1.17
C ASN A 559 22.55 -15.29 -0.32
N ASP A 560 23.18 -14.51 -1.20
CA ASP A 560 23.14 -14.63 -2.68
C ASP A 560 21.78 -14.26 -3.34
N VAL A 561 20.80 -13.78 -2.57
CA VAL A 561 19.52 -13.28 -3.09
C VAL A 561 19.56 -11.76 -3.18
N GLU A 562 19.29 -11.22 -4.37
CA GLU A 562 19.26 -9.78 -4.61
C GLU A 562 17.98 -9.14 -4.06
N GLY A 563 18.09 -7.94 -3.52
CA GLY A 563 16.99 -7.20 -2.91
C GLY A 563 17.49 -5.98 -2.14
N TYR A 564 16.80 -5.64 -1.06
CA TYR A 564 17.02 -4.39 -0.34
C TYR A 564 17.06 -4.62 1.17
N LEU A 565 17.95 -3.91 1.86
CA LEU A 565 17.76 -3.65 3.29
C LEU A 565 16.80 -2.48 3.45
N LEU A 566 15.72 -2.72 4.17
CA LEU A 566 14.81 -1.68 4.59
C LEU A 566 15.37 -1.02 5.85
N VAL A 567 15.56 0.30 5.80
CA VAL A 567 16.10 1.08 6.92
C VAL A 567 15.17 2.23 7.27
N ILE A 568 15.07 2.52 8.56
CA ILE A 568 14.20 3.58 9.07
C ILE A 568 14.92 4.49 10.08
N ARG A 569 14.45 5.73 10.14
CA ARG A 569 14.75 6.68 11.22
C ARG A 569 13.45 7.31 11.71
N ARG A 570 13.13 7.13 13.00
CA ARG A 570 11.81 7.54 13.54
C ARG A 570 11.72 8.98 14.04
N SER A 571 12.84 9.61 14.29
CA SER A 571 12.97 11.03 14.65
C SER A 571 14.41 11.44 14.55
N TYR A 572 14.69 12.74 14.45
CA TYR A 572 16.08 13.25 14.41
C TYR A 572 16.93 12.86 15.64
N SER A 573 16.28 12.58 16.77
CA SER A 573 16.96 12.14 17.99
C SER A 573 17.16 10.62 18.08
N SER A 574 16.54 9.82 17.19
CA SER A 574 16.72 8.37 17.12
C SER A 574 17.79 8.04 16.08
N GLY A 575 18.60 7.02 16.35
CA GLY A 575 19.47 6.43 15.33
C GLY A 575 18.66 5.78 14.21
N TRP A 576 19.33 5.38 13.16
CA TRP A 576 18.80 4.54 12.12
C TRP A 576 18.68 3.09 12.60
N THR A 577 17.70 2.36 12.03
CA THR A 577 17.46 0.95 12.35
C THR A 577 17.29 0.19 11.03
N ILE A 578 17.95 -0.95 10.90
CA ILE A 578 17.66 -1.91 9.83
C ILE A 578 16.41 -2.69 10.27
N VAL A 579 15.35 -2.64 9.48
CA VAL A 579 14.09 -3.37 9.73
C VAL A 579 14.25 -4.82 9.30
N GLY A 580 14.84 -5.05 8.13
CA GLY A 580 15.07 -6.39 7.58
C GLY A 580 15.48 -6.34 6.11
N PHE A 581 15.53 -7.52 5.50
CA PHE A 581 15.76 -7.71 4.07
C PHE A 581 14.45 -8.02 3.35
N THR A 582 14.28 -7.48 2.15
CA THR A 582 13.17 -7.78 1.24
C THR A 582 13.66 -7.85 -0.19
N GLN A 583 13.04 -8.70 -0.99
CA GLN A 583 13.28 -8.70 -2.44
C GLN A 583 12.42 -7.64 -3.16
N GLY A 584 11.41 -7.09 -2.47
CA GLY A 584 10.43 -6.22 -3.09
C GLY A 584 9.46 -7.01 -3.98
N TYR A 585 9.95 -7.51 -5.10
CA TYR A 585 9.19 -8.35 -6.05
C TYR A 585 9.99 -9.61 -6.38
N ASP A 586 9.30 -10.70 -6.63
CA ASP A 586 9.89 -11.97 -7.04
C ASP A 586 10.17 -12.02 -8.56
N ASP A 587 10.74 -13.12 -9.03
CA ASP A 587 11.02 -13.34 -10.46
C ASP A 587 9.76 -13.35 -11.36
N ALA A 588 8.58 -13.53 -10.77
CA ALA A 588 7.29 -13.48 -11.46
C ALA A 588 6.67 -12.06 -11.47
N GLY A 589 7.31 -11.10 -10.80
CA GLY A 589 6.82 -9.73 -10.66
C GLY A 589 5.70 -9.60 -9.63
N LEU A 590 5.65 -10.48 -8.65
CA LEU A 590 4.70 -10.42 -7.54
C LEU A 590 5.35 -9.76 -6.32
N PRO A 591 4.63 -8.89 -5.59
CA PRO A 591 5.16 -8.31 -4.36
C PRO A 591 5.44 -9.42 -3.34
N VAL A 592 6.69 -9.48 -2.89
CA VAL A 592 7.09 -10.39 -1.83
C VAL A 592 6.52 -9.90 -0.50
N ARG A 593 6.07 -10.80 0.38
CA ARG A 593 5.59 -10.43 1.71
C ARG A 593 6.69 -9.73 2.49
N GLY A 594 6.47 -8.47 2.85
CA GLY A 594 7.21 -7.61 3.77
C GLY A 594 8.72 -7.73 3.81
N SER A 595 9.31 -7.45 4.96
CA SER A 595 10.74 -7.63 5.22
C SER A 595 10.96 -8.74 6.23
N THR A 596 12.02 -9.54 6.02
CA THR A 596 12.46 -10.57 6.97
C THR A 596 13.61 -10.00 7.82
N PRO A 597 13.51 -10.02 9.16
CA PRO A 597 14.63 -9.62 10.01
C PRO A 597 15.89 -10.42 9.72
N LEU A 598 17.04 -9.76 9.74
CA LEU A 598 18.31 -10.43 9.60
C LEU A 598 18.59 -11.34 10.83
N THR A 599 19.23 -12.47 10.59
CA THR A 599 19.63 -13.43 11.62
C THR A 599 21.15 -13.57 11.73
N GLU A 600 21.65 -14.13 12.85
CA GLU A 600 23.08 -14.37 13.04
C GLU A 600 23.68 -15.24 11.92
N GLY A 601 24.63 -14.67 11.20
CA GLY A 601 25.35 -15.36 10.14
C GLY A 601 24.84 -15.07 8.72
N ASP A 602 23.76 -14.32 8.56
CA ASP A 602 23.36 -13.83 7.24
C ASP A 602 24.48 -13.00 6.61
N VAL A 603 24.68 -13.20 5.31
CA VAL A 603 25.73 -12.52 4.55
C VAL A 603 25.08 -11.46 3.68
N VAL A 604 25.38 -10.20 3.98
CA VAL A 604 24.86 -9.03 3.26
C VAL A 604 25.98 -8.42 2.43
N THR A 605 25.79 -8.33 1.12
CA THR A 605 26.74 -7.72 0.19
C THR A 605 26.12 -6.50 -0.45
N PRO A 606 26.61 -5.28 -0.19
CA PRO A 606 26.11 -4.07 -0.88
C PRO A 606 26.25 -4.17 -2.39
N ILE A 607 25.29 -3.60 -3.11
CA ILE A 607 25.30 -3.49 -4.57
C ILE A 607 25.44 -2.01 -4.92
N TYR A 608 26.28 -1.72 -5.92
CA TYR A 608 26.54 -0.37 -6.41
C TYR A 608 26.21 -0.26 -7.89
N ASN A 609 25.60 0.84 -8.28
CA ASN A 609 25.57 1.29 -9.67
C ASN A 609 26.87 2.07 -9.96
N VAL A 610 27.47 1.78 -11.09
CA VAL A 610 28.71 2.42 -11.52
C VAL A 610 28.51 2.95 -12.93
N LEU A 611 28.73 4.24 -13.11
CA LEU A 611 28.84 4.87 -14.43
C LEU A 611 30.30 4.80 -14.86
N TYR A 612 30.58 4.29 -16.05
CA TYR A 612 31.93 4.25 -16.60
C TYR A 612 31.94 4.76 -18.04
N GLU A 613 33.05 5.38 -18.44
CA GLU A 613 33.24 5.87 -19.80
C GLU A 613 33.76 4.73 -20.69
N ASP A 614 33.05 4.45 -21.77
CA ASP A 614 33.46 3.42 -22.74
C ASP A 614 34.56 3.93 -23.72
N GLU A 615 35.04 3.06 -24.66
CA GLU A 615 36.07 3.39 -25.62
C GLU A 615 35.68 4.55 -26.57
N ASP A 616 34.40 4.87 -26.70
CA ASP A 616 33.89 5.94 -27.55
C ASP A 616 33.66 7.26 -26.74
N GLY A 617 33.88 7.24 -25.42
CA GLY A 617 33.70 8.36 -24.50
C GLY A 617 32.23 8.57 -24.06
N GLU A 618 31.41 7.54 -24.18
CA GLU A 618 30.01 7.56 -23.74
C GLU A 618 29.89 6.88 -22.37
N LEU A 619 29.08 7.47 -21.47
CA LEU A 619 28.82 6.88 -20.15
C LEU A 619 27.88 5.66 -20.27
N GLN A 620 28.32 4.57 -19.68
CA GLN A 620 27.59 3.30 -19.59
C GLN A 620 27.36 2.94 -18.13
N GLU A 621 26.34 2.16 -17.87
CA GLU A 621 26.01 1.67 -16.51
C GLU A 621 26.43 0.21 -16.33
N MET A 622 26.90 -0.12 -15.12
CA MET A 622 27.10 -1.50 -14.66
C MET A 622 26.85 -1.59 -13.16
N THR A 623 26.58 -2.79 -12.67
CA THR A 623 26.51 -3.05 -11.23
C THR A 623 27.79 -3.69 -10.71
N MET A 624 28.15 -3.40 -9.46
CA MET A 624 29.33 -3.95 -8.78
C MET A 624 28.95 -4.37 -7.36
N ASP A 625 29.45 -5.53 -6.92
CA ASP A 625 29.29 -5.99 -5.53
C ASP A 625 30.35 -5.35 -4.63
N GLY A 626 29.93 -4.94 -3.42
CA GLY A 626 30.84 -4.56 -2.34
C GLY A 626 31.43 -5.76 -1.61
N ASP A 627 32.10 -5.50 -0.49
CA ASP A 627 32.61 -6.55 0.37
C ASP A 627 31.47 -7.18 1.21
N PRO A 628 31.41 -8.54 1.32
CA PRO A 628 30.38 -9.20 2.09
C PRO A 628 30.50 -8.92 3.60
N ILE A 629 29.38 -8.56 4.22
CA ILE A 629 29.25 -8.29 5.65
C ILE A 629 28.49 -9.44 6.28
N VAL A 630 28.93 -9.95 7.41
CA VAL A 630 28.25 -11.04 8.13
C VAL A 630 27.47 -10.46 9.30
N ALA A 631 26.16 -10.65 9.31
CA ALA A 631 25.30 -10.22 10.41
C ALA A 631 25.72 -10.88 11.73
N GLY A 632 25.87 -10.07 12.74
CA GLY A 632 26.29 -10.48 14.06
C GLY A 632 25.19 -11.17 14.85
N LYS A 633 25.42 -11.30 16.16
CA LYS A 633 24.40 -11.84 17.07
C LYS A 633 23.14 -10.97 16.99
N ASP A 634 21.99 -11.63 16.95
CA ASP A 634 20.67 -11.01 16.83
C ASP A 634 20.49 -10.25 15.48
N GLY A 635 21.19 -10.70 14.42
CA GLY A 635 21.07 -10.10 13.07
C GLY A 635 21.68 -8.71 12.92
N SER A 636 22.45 -8.23 13.90
CA SER A 636 22.96 -6.86 13.91
C SER A 636 24.07 -6.63 12.89
N ILE A 637 23.97 -5.52 12.14
CA ILE A 637 25.04 -4.92 11.32
C ILE A 637 25.19 -3.47 11.79
N ASP A 638 26.43 -2.97 11.85
CA ASP A 638 26.65 -1.56 12.15
C ASP A 638 26.17 -0.71 10.98
N PHE A 639 25.18 0.14 11.23
CA PHE A 639 24.57 1.00 10.25
C PHE A 639 24.34 2.40 10.80
N GLY A 640 24.81 3.39 10.08
CA GLY A 640 24.64 4.79 10.46
C GLY A 640 25.15 5.76 9.41
N PHE A 641 25.02 7.03 9.69
CA PHE A 641 25.57 8.10 8.88
C PHE A 641 26.90 8.54 9.47
N TYR A 642 27.93 8.53 8.66
CA TYR A 642 29.29 8.86 9.06
C TYR A 642 29.82 10.01 8.21
N SER A 643 30.67 10.86 8.83
CA SER A 643 31.28 12.00 8.15
C SER A 643 32.20 11.52 7.02
N LEU A 644 32.04 12.11 5.87
CA LEU A 644 32.97 11.97 4.73
C LEU A 644 34.12 12.96 4.80
N GLU A 645 34.12 13.91 5.76
CA GLU A 645 35.15 14.92 5.93
C GLU A 645 36.53 14.30 6.16
N GLY A 646 37.52 14.86 5.46
CA GLY A 646 38.92 14.41 5.56
C GLY A 646 39.24 13.14 4.78
N SER A 647 38.33 12.65 3.93
CA SER A 647 38.67 11.70 2.88
C SER A 647 39.43 12.43 1.77
N ASP A 648 40.42 11.76 1.14
CA ASP A 648 41.09 12.30 -0.06
C ASP A 648 40.23 12.06 -1.34
N ALA A 649 38.92 11.77 -1.18
CA ALA A 649 38.01 11.42 -2.25
C ALA A 649 37.34 12.67 -2.86
N THR A 650 37.11 12.63 -4.15
CA THR A 650 36.32 13.62 -4.89
C THR A 650 34.88 13.11 -5.00
N TYR A 651 33.94 13.98 -4.73
CA TYR A 651 32.50 13.71 -4.85
C TYR A 651 31.90 14.57 -5.96
N LEU A 652 30.87 14.02 -6.61
CA LEU A 652 30.08 14.73 -7.60
C LEU A 652 28.65 14.83 -7.12
N TYR A 653 28.11 16.01 -7.21
CA TYR A 653 26.70 16.29 -6.90
C TYR A 653 25.98 16.75 -8.16
N CYS A 654 24.75 16.27 -8.39
CA CYS A 654 23.85 16.83 -9.39
C CYS A 654 22.41 16.83 -8.88
N PHE A 655 21.58 17.66 -9.49
CA PHE A 655 20.14 17.58 -9.32
C PHE A 655 19.54 16.61 -10.33
N CYS A 656 18.73 15.72 -9.86
CA CYS A 656 17.82 14.89 -10.65
C CYS A 656 16.49 15.61 -10.75
N LEU A 657 16.13 16.05 -11.94
CA LEU A 657 14.92 16.82 -12.22
C LEU A 657 13.92 15.92 -12.93
N THR A 658 12.77 15.70 -12.32
CA THR A 658 11.68 14.96 -12.97
C THR A 658 10.64 15.94 -13.45
N ASP A 659 10.28 15.90 -14.73
CA ASP A 659 9.25 16.76 -15.30
C ASP A 659 7.82 16.23 -15.02
N ILE A 660 6.81 16.98 -15.42
CA ILE A 660 5.39 16.61 -15.26
C ILE A 660 4.99 15.39 -16.11
N TYR A 661 5.80 15.02 -17.10
CA TYR A 661 5.61 13.84 -17.95
C TYR A 661 6.34 12.61 -17.41
N GLY A 662 7.18 12.77 -16.37
CA GLY A 662 7.98 11.71 -15.77
C GLY A 662 9.34 11.50 -16.42
N GLU A 663 9.71 12.37 -17.36
CA GLU A 663 11.05 12.36 -17.93
C GLU A 663 12.06 12.88 -16.91
N ILE A 664 13.19 12.20 -16.82
CA ILE A 664 14.27 12.51 -15.88
C ILE A 664 15.42 13.21 -16.63
N GLN A 665 15.89 14.29 -16.06
CA GLN A 665 17.07 15.02 -16.55
C GLN A 665 18.02 15.30 -15.40
N LEU A 666 19.30 15.00 -15.59
CA LEU A 666 20.36 15.36 -14.64
C LEU A 666 20.90 16.76 -14.96
N SER A 667 21.15 17.56 -13.94
CA SER A 667 21.93 18.79 -14.07
C SER A 667 23.40 18.46 -14.35
N ASP A 668 24.21 19.47 -14.70
CA ASP A 668 25.65 19.33 -14.72
C ASP A 668 26.19 18.89 -13.34
N PHE A 669 27.24 18.07 -13.36
CA PHE A 669 27.92 17.64 -12.13
C PHE A 669 28.77 18.74 -11.51
N ILE A 670 28.71 18.84 -10.21
CA ILE A 670 29.58 19.69 -9.40
C ILE A 670 30.57 18.81 -8.65
N ASN A 671 31.85 19.02 -8.88
CA ASN A 671 32.91 18.31 -8.17
C ASN A 671 33.25 19.06 -6.89
N PHE A 672 33.42 18.35 -5.80
CA PHE A 672 33.82 18.90 -4.51
C PHE A 672 34.63 17.91 -3.67
N GLU A 673 35.45 18.44 -2.75
CA GLU A 673 36.20 17.68 -1.76
C GLU A 673 35.68 18.09 -0.37
N LEU A 674 35.55 17.14 0.55
CA LEU A 674 35.02 17.35 1.91
C LEU A 674 36.14 17.44 2.96
#